data_6e0e01114ac10b7ccb2647e8fb0956f4
#
_entry.id   6e0e01114ac10b7ccb2647e8fb0956f4
#
_cell.length_a   1.000
_cell.length_b   1.000
_cell.length_c   1.000
_cell.angle_alpha   90.00
_cell.angle_beta   90.00
_cell.angle_gamma   90.00
#
_symmetry.space_group_name_H-M   'P 1'
#
loop_
_entity.id
_entity.type
_entity.pdbx_description
1 polymer ?
#
loop_
_entity_poly.entity_id
_entity_poly.type
_entity_poly.pdbx_seq_one_letter_code
_entity_poly.pdbx_strand_id
1 'polypeptide(L)'
;MILFLQRCNKKNVTRYPRICMPAVRFSLLILLLSLFSRTAIAQKPACECFVKGVVKDQHTGQPLIGATVLIVGQSTGVFTDQNGRYELRNLCPGNYTLECRIIGYSPFQQKIDLTAGHEENFNLLEQEVHLHDVEITAHRTDAPSSQPLTTISGADLDKTRGQTLGESLKGVTGVTTLQTGSSIAKPVIHGLHSNRVLIMNNGIRQEGQQWGSEHAPEIDPFIATRISVVKGAAGVRYGSDAIGGVILVEPEELPVDKPITGELNAVGFSNGRQGVLSGTVQGGLNFVKGFGWRAQGTIKRGGNIRTPNYYLDNTGISENNFSVAAGYRHKGLGIDVFYSWFDTQIGIFSGSHIGSVTDLLNVIKNGEPFVKSGFSYAINRPNQNATHELLKAETHYHFKDGNRLQWTIARQYNNRNEFDLHRPRNDSIAALNHPELTFKLTSLTNDVVWDHKPVAGKISGQVGVSTLYQYNLMSGRPLIPNFNQFNIGLFWIERYVTSKWELEAGLRYDYRTLKTYRIVNREKIADHFDFSNFSGTAGATRNFSERFSARVNVGTAWRAPNVSELFSDGVHHGAAAYEKGDATLQPEKALNSIASVKYATPKWNVEIGGYYNYIFDFIYLKPQPEPILTIRGAFPYFKYTQTDASFKGIDVAGSWEFVKRTTISSKLTYLRVYDDRNDGYLVMIPPNRLDNALKYQLADRGKWRDGFISIGNLLVAEQKRVPANSDFLPPPKAYSLWSLQAGATLKVSEKQQLEIGINVQNLFNTVYRDYLNRFRYYADDMGRNASLRLKWKFGA
;
A
#
# COMPACT_ATOMS: atom_id res chain seq x y z
N MET A 1 -33.46 -35.61 20.89
CA MET A 1 -33.54 -36.85 21.66
C MET A 1 -32.98 -36.55 23.03
N ILE A 2 -33.95 -36.47 24.00
CA ILE A 2 -33.91 -36.81 25.43
C ILE A 2 -33.03 -35.88 26.29
N LEU A 3 -33.68 -34.99 27.02
CA LEU A 3 -34.26 -35.02 28.40
C LEU A 3 -33.20 -34.93 29.51
N PHE A 4 -33.26 -33.85 30.31
CA PHE A 4 -33.46 -34.04 31.75
C PHE A 4 -34.12 -32.80 32.39
N LEU A 5 -35.32 -33.00 32.86
CA LEU A 5 -36.10 -32.19 33.77
C LEU A 5 -35.71 -32.57 35.24
N GLN A 6 -35.83 -31.63 36.18
CA GLN A 6 -36.46 -31.76 37.50
C GLN A 6 -36.14 -30.54 38.33
N ARG A 7 -37.05 -29.87 38.85
CA ARG A 7 -38.15 -29.89 39.80
C ARG A 7 -37.91 -28.93 40.97
N CYS A 8 -38.85 -28.03 41.16
CA CYS A 8 -39.76 -27.79 42.27
C CYS A 8 -39.19 -27.07 43.51
N ASN A 9 -39.86 -26.05 44.04
CA ASN A 9 -41.08 -26.08 44.82
C ASN A 9 -41.59 -24.70 45.30
N LYS A 10 -42.85 -24.48 45.19
CA LYS A 10 -43.91 -23.75 45.91
C LYS A 10 -43.62 -22.95 47.21
N LYS A 11 -44.23 -21.75 47.29
CA LYS A 11 -45.33 -21.28 48.22
C LYS A 11 -45.26 -19.78 48.42
N ASN A 12 -46.19 -18.91 48.38
CA ASN A 12 -47.60 -18.76 48.88
C ASN A 12 -48.08 -17.34 48.43
N VAL A 13 -49.21 -17.23 47.81
CA VAL A 13 -50.49 -16.67 48.11
C VAL A 13 -50.55 -15.42 49.03
N THR A 14 -51.07 -14.29 48.41
CA THR A 14 -52.19 -13.53 48.95
C THR A 14 -52.73 -12.49 47.96
N ARG A 15 -53.98 -12.63 47.58
CA ARG A 15 -55.17 -11.77 47.46
C ARG A 15 -55.12 -10.40 46.76
N TYR A 16 -55.96 -10.35 45.71
CA TYR A 16 -56.58 -9.16 45.13
C TYR A 16 -57.44 -8.33 46.08
N PRO A 17 -57.75 -7.05 45.72
CA PRO A 17 -59.15 -6.80 45.33
C PRO A 17 -59.28 -5.99 44.01
N ARG A 18 -60.33 -6.34 43.29
CA ARG A 18 -60.92 -5.62 42.20
C ARG A 18 -61.47 -4.27 42.66
N ILE A 19 -61.19 -3.19 41.91
CA ILE A 19 -62.01 -1.98 41.98
C ILE A 19 -62.49 -1.62 40.57
N CYS A 20 -63.83 -1.49 40.44
CA CYS A 20 -64.59 -1.09 39.27
C CYS A 20 -64.19 0.33 38.81
N MET A 21 -64.01 0.51 37.50
CA MET A 21 -63.99 1.82 36.88
C MET A 21 -65.40 2.32 36.56
N PRO A 22 -65.73 3.54 36.90
CA PRO A 22 -67.00 4.15 36.46
C PRO A 22 -66.82 4.82 35.07
N ALA A 23 -67.86 4.73 34.31
CA ALA A 23 -68.08 5.13 32.91
C ALA A 23 -67.95 6.65 32.57
N VAL A 24 -67.25 7.44 33.36
CA VAL A 24 -67.19 8.92 33.20
C VAL A 24 -65.98 9.41 32.35
N ARG A 25 -65.05 8.52 31.98
CA ARG A 25 -63.85 8.91 31.21
C ARG A 25 -64.04 8.89 29.69
N PHE A 26 -65.15 8.34 29.18
CA PHE A 26 -65.35 8.27 27.73
C PHE A 26 -66.05 9.55 27.17
N SER A 27 -66.78 10.28 28.00
CA SER A 27 -67.42 11.52 27.59
C SER A 27 -66.50 12.74 27.54
N LEU A 28 -65.43 12.73 28.32
CA LEU A 28 -64.43 13.82 28.27
C LEU A 28 -63.48 13.72 27.08
N LEU A 29 -63.23 12.50 26.55
CA LEU A 29 -62.40 12.28 25.35
C LEU A 29 -63.13 12.70 24.06
N ILE A 30 -64.47 12.56 24.00
CA ILE A 30 -65.30 12.99 22.84
C ILE A 30 -65.46 14.51 22.87
N LEU A 31 -65.51 15.14 24.04
CA LEU A 31 -65.58 16.62 24.14
C LEU A 31 -64.24 17.33 23.83
N LEU A 32 -63.13 16.66 24.12
CA LEU A 32 -61.78 17.17 23.73
C LEU A 32 -61.48 16.97 22.23
N LEU A 33 -62.08 15.92 21.60
CA LEU A 33 -61.92 15.71 20.15
C LEU A 33 -62.86 16.64 19.32
N SER A 34 -63.92 17.19 19.89
CA SER A 34 -64.82 18.15 19.22
C SER A 34 -64.35 19.62 19.32
N LEU A 35 -63.40 19.92 20.22
CA LEU A 35 -62.78 21.24 20.33
C LEU A 35 -61.57 21.46 19.43
N PHE A 36 -61.05 20.41 18.77
CA PHE A 36 -59.93 20.52 17.82
C PHE A 36 -60.34 20.59 16.36
N SER A 37 -61.62 20.66 16.01
CA SER A 37 -62.07 20.66 14.61
C SER A 37 -62.44 22.06 14.05
N ARG A 38 -61.80 23.10 14.54
CA ARG A 38 -61.86 24.43 13.88
C ARG A 38 -60.51 25.12 13.89
N THR A 39 -59.46 24.49 13.31
CA THR A 39 -58.35 25.25 12.77
C THR A 39 -58.59 25.34 11.25
N ALA A 40 -58.85 26.53 10.79
CA ALA A 40 -58.83 26.84 9.35
C ALA A 40 -57.50 26.40 8.78
N ILE A 41 -57.52 25.43 7.86
CA ILE A 41 -56.36 25.10 7.02
C ILE A 41 -56.19 26.35 6.14
N ALA A 42 -55.25 27.21 6.54
CA ALA A 42 -54.69 28.17 5.61
C ALA A 42 -54.01 27.31 4.53
N GLN A 43 -54.53 27.27 3.35
CA GLN A 43 -53.85 26.70 2.19
C GLN A 43 -52.54 27.42 2.05
N LYS A 44 -51.44 26.71 2.39
CA LYS A 44 -50.11 27.13 1.96
C LYS A 44 -50.16 27.21 0.45
N PRO A 45 -49.70 28.31 -0.17
CA PRO A 45 -49.62 28.38 -1.62
C PRO A 45 -48.80 27.14 -2.08
N ALA A 46 -49.34 26.45 -3.10
CA ALA A 46 -48.66 25.30 -3.66
C ALA A 46 -47.29 25.75 -4.20
N CYS A 47 -46.22 25.30 -3.57
CA CYS A 47 -44.85 25.57 -4.01
C CYS A 47 -44.53 24.59 -5.13
N GLU A 48 -44.88 24.94 -6.36
CA GLU A 48 -44.75 24.08 -7.57
C GLU A 48 -43.57 24.48 -8.45
N CYS A 49 -42.78 25.48 -8.03
CA CYS A 49 -41.62 25.90 -8.80
C CYS A 49 -40.52 24.84 -8.74
N PHE A 50 -39.72 24.79 -9.79
CA PHE A 50 -38.55 23.90 -9.87
C PHE A 50 -37.37 24.65 -10.49
N VAL A 51 -36.16 24.19 -10.14
CA VAL A 51 -34.90 24.57 -10.77
C VAL A 51 -34.24 23.33 -11.33
N LYS A 52 -33.91 23.34 -12.61
CA LYS A 52 -33.20 22.27 -13.29
C LYS A 52 -32.01 22.81 -14.04
N GLY A 53 -31.03 21.96 -14.37
CA GLY A 53 -29.89 22.35 -15.19
C GLY A 53 -28.88 21.24 -15.31
N VAL A 54 -27.71 21.59 -15.85
CA VAL A 54 -26.59 20.69 -16.05
C VAL A 54 -25.36 21.27 -15.39
N VAL A 55 -24.61 20.43 -14.68
CA VAL A 55 -23.30 20.77 -14.10
C VAL A 55 -22.23 20.19 -14.99
N LYS A 56 -21.30 21.02 -15.45
CA LYS A 56 -20.19 20.63 -16.33
C LYS A 56 -18.86 21.15 -15.81
N ASP A 57 -17.81 20.47 -16.20
CA ASP A 57 -16.45 20.97 -16.09
C ASP A 57 -16.24 22.14 -17.08
N GLN A 58 -15.69 23.25 -16.62
CA GLN A 58 -15.53 24.45 -17.43
C GLN A 58 -14.50 24.29 -18.55
N HIS A 59 -13.48 23.42 -18.37
CA HIS A 59 -12.40 23.24 -19.33
C HIS A 59 -12.72 22.15 -20.36
N THR A 60 -13.28 21.03 -19.88
CA THR A 60 -13.52 19.85 -20.72
C THR A 60 -14.93 19.81 -21.30
N GLY A 61 -15.87 20.60 -20.73
CA GLY A 61 -17.28 20.56 -21.06
C GLY A 61 -18.00 19.26 -20.68
N GLN A 62 -17.32 18.35 -19.99
CA GLN A 62 -17.90 17.07 -19.56
C GLN A 62 -18.89 17.25 -18.41
N PRO A 63 -19.97 16.45 -18.37
CA PRO A 63 -20.92 16.50 -17.28
C PRO A 63 -20.29 15.99 -15.98
N LEU A 64 -20.52 16.71 -14.88
CA LEU A 64 -20.05 16.36 -13.56
C LEU A 64 -21.10 15.54 -12.82
N ILE A 65 -20.83 14.26 -12.65
CA ILE A 65 -21.72 13.28 -12.00
C ILE A 65 -21.55 13.38 -10.48
N GLY A 66 -22.66 13.39 -9.72
CA GLY A 66 -22.59 13.44 -8.25
C GLY A 66 -22.24 14.82 -7.67
N ALA A 67 -22.23 15.87 -8.48
CA ALA A 67 -22.16 17.24 -7.99
C ALA A 67 -23.40 17.55 -7.14
N THR A 68 -23.20 18.20 -6.00
CA THR A 68 -24.29 18.62 -5.11
C THR A 68 -24.75 20.01 -5.48
N VAL A 69 -26.02 20.17 -5.83
CA VAL A 69 -26.67 21.47 -5.98
C VAL A 69 -27.62 21.67 -4.80
N LEU A 70 -27.37 22.69 -3.98
CA LEU A 70 -28.15 22.98 -2.79
C LEU A 70 -28.58 24.45 -2.72
N ILE A 71 -29.62 24.68 -1.91
CA ILE A 71 -30.06 26.04 -1.58
C ILE A 71 -29.34 26.48 -0.30
N VAL A 72 -28.60 27.59 -0.39
CA VAL A 72 -27.86 28.12 0.74
C VAL A 72 -28.82 28.52 1.87
N GLY A 73 -28.57 28.02 3.09
CA GLY A 73 -29.43 28.29 4.25
C GLY A 73 -30.62 27.35 4.42
N GLN A 74 -30.81 26.37 3.51
CA GLN A 74 -31.85 25.35 3.61
C GLN A 74 -31.23 23.93 3.55
N SER A 75 -31.95 22.93 4.04
CA SER A 75 -31.54 21.53 3.96
C SER A 75 -31.92 20.86 2.62
N THR A 76 -32.34 21.66 1.61
CA THR A 76 -32.82 21.19 0.32
C THR A 76 -31.63 21.16 -0.67
N GLY A 77 -31.30 19.98 -1.22
CA GLY A 77 -30.27 19.80 -2.22
C GLY A 77 -30.44 18.46 -2.96
N VAL A 78 -29.85 18.35 -4.13
CA VAL A 78 -29.88 17.18 -5.02
C VAL A 78 -28.51 16.90 -5.59
N PHE A 79 -28.29 15.67 -6.02
CA PHE A 79 -27.08 15.28 -6.74
C PHE A 79 -27.34 15.23 -8.25
N THR A 80 -26.32 15.53 -9.04
CA THR A 80 -26.40 15.39 -10.49
C THR A 80 -26.38 13.92 -10.91
N ASP A 81 -27.13 13.62 -11.97
CA ASP A 81 -27.20 12.28 -12.59
C ASP A 81 -25.96 11.99 -13.47
N GLN A 82 -25.99 10.86 -14.21
CA GLN A 82 -24.93 10.41 -15.11
C GLN A 82 -24.63 11.38 -16.27
N ASN A 83 -25.58 12.28 -16.59
CA ASN A 83 -25.44 13.30 -17.61
C ASN A 83 -25.19 14.70 -17.01
N GLY A 84 -24.85 14.76 -15.71
CA GLY A 84 -24.63 15.99 -14.98
C GLY A 84 -25.93 16.79 -14.72
N ARG A 85 -27.11 16.22 -14.92
CA ARG A 85 -28.40 16.91 -14.79
C ARG A 85 -28.88 16.86 -13.35
N TYR A 86 -29.52 17.95 -12.92
CA TYR A 86 -30.16 18.04 -11.61
C TYR A 86 -31.54 18.68 -11.71
N GLU A 87 -32.42 18.43 -10.74
CA GLU A 87 -33.72 19.04 -10.61
C GLU A 87 -34.13 19.19 -9.15
N LEU A 88 -34.31 20.44 -8.70
CA LEU A 88 -34.82 20.81 -7.39
C LEU A 88 -36.30 21.13 -7.58
N ARG A 89 -37.23 20.40 -6.94
CA ARG A 89 -38.67 20.52 -7.06
C ARG A 89 -39.31 21.02 -5.76
N ASN A 90 -40.56 21.40 -5.84
CA ASN A 90 -41.41 21.85 -4.72
C ASN A 90 -40.86 23.11 -4.02
N LEU A 91 -40.34 24.02 -4.82
CA LEU A 91 -39.86 25.32 -4.35
C LEU A 91 -41.01 26.35 -4.43
N CYS A 92 -41.00 27.31 -3.51
CA CYS A 92 -41.94 28.44 -3.56
C CYS A 92 -41.30 29.56 -4.38
N PRO A 93 -42.13 30.46 -4.97
CA PRO A 93 -41.60 31.69 -5.60
C PRO A 93 -40.78 32.49 -4.59
N GLY A 94 -39.62 33.02 -5.03
CA GLY A 94 -38.71 33.80 -4.17
C GLY A 94 -37.30 33.83 -4.67
N ASN A 95 -36.45 34.58 -3.95
CA ASN A 95 -35.03 34.71 -4.23
C ASN A 95 -34.24 33.59 -3.53
N TYR A 96 -33.48 32.84 -4.29
CA TYR A 96 -32.64 31.76 -3.79
C TYR A 96 -31.17 31.97 -4.17
N THR A 97 -30.28 31.52 -3.32
CA THR A 97 -28.86 31.35 -3.68
C THR A 97 -28.62 29.86 -3.81
N LEU A 98 -28.36 29.39 -5.02
CA LEU A 98 -27.93 28.04 -5.29
C LEU A 98 -26.41 27.93 -5.10
N GLU A 99 -25.95 26.87 -4.51
CA GLU A 99 -24.54 26.51 -4.45
C GLU A 99 -24.36 25.17 -5.14
N CYS A 100 -23.44 25.12 -6.10
CA CYS A 100 -23.00 23.90 -6.72
C CYS A 100 -21.59 23.56 -6.24
N ARG A 101 -21.39 22.33 -5.74
CA ARG A 101 -20.09 21.85 -5.23
C ARG A 101 -19.87 20.39 -5.59
N ILE A 102 -18.65 20.07 -5.90
CA ILE A 102 -18.14 18.71 -6.09
C ILE A 102 -16.67 18.71 -5.69
N ILE A 103 -16.18 17.58 -5.18
CA ILE A 103 -14.79 17.45 -4.78
C ILE A 103 -13.88 17.63 -6.00
N GLY A 104 -12.81 18.43 -5.84
CA GLY A 104 -11.89 18.78 -6.94
C GLY A 104 -12.27 20.03 -7.75
N TYR A 105 -13.36 20.69 -7.38
CA TYR A 105 -13.83 21.90 -8.06
C TYR A 105 -14.08 23.03 -7.07
N SER A 106 -13.87 24.27 -7.52
CA SER A 106 -14.24 25.45 -6.73
C SER A 106 -15.76 25.53 -6.59
N PRO A 107 -16.32 25.62 -5.36
CA PRO A 107 -17.74 25.82 -5.17
C PRO A 107 -18.22 27.09 -5.91
N PHE A 108 -19.32 27.00 -6.61
CA PHE A 108 -19.88 28.13 -7.32
C PHE A 108 -21.27 28.46 -6.79
N GLN A 109 -21.53 29.75 -6.51
CA GLN A 109 -22.83 30.23 -6.02
C GLN A 109 -23.46 31.14 -7.03
N GLN A 110 -24.76 30.94 -7.28
CA GLN A 110 -25.58 31.74 -8.18
C GLN A 110 -26.86 32.18 -7.50
N LYS A 111 -27.19 33.45 -7.59
CA LYS A 111 -28.49 33.98 -7.12
C LYS A 111 -29.50 33.89 -8.24
N ILE A 112 -30.64 33.34 -7.96
CA ILE A 112 -31.79 33.24 -8.89
C ILE A 112 -33.04 33.83 -8.25
N ASP A 113 -33.89 34.42 -9.09
CA ASP A 113 -35.25 34.81 -8.73
C ASP A 113 -36.23 33.82 -9.36
N LEU A 114 -36.87 33.03 -8.53
CA LEU A 114 -37.72 31.92 -8.94
C LEU A 114 -39.18 32.31 -8.88
N THR A 115 -39.78 32.50 -10.05
CA THR A 115 -41.22 32.82 -10.17
C THR A 115 -42.04 31.65 -10.75
N ALA A 116 -41.36 30.72 -11.47
CA ALA A 116 -41.92 29.51 -12.05
C ALA A 116 -40.83 28.44 -12.20
N GLY A 117 -40.72 27.74 -13.31
CA GLY A 117 -39.56 26.87 -13.63
C GLY A 117 -38.35 27.69 -14.06
N HIS A 118 -37.19 27.41 -13.55
CA HIS A 118 -35.91 28.07 -13.88
C HIS A 118 -34.88 27.03 -14.33
N GLU A 119 -34.10 27.38 -15.37
CA GLU A 119 -32.99 26.56 -15.82
C GLU A 119 -31.65 27.27 -15.50
N GLU A 120 -30.84 26.67 -14.68
CA GLU A 120 -29.52 27.19 -14.28
C GLU A 120 -28.46 26.14 -14.55
N ASN A 121 -27.45 26.47 -15.35
CA ASN A 121 -26.34 25.57 -15.69
C ASN A 121 -25.08 26.02 -14.98
N PHE A 122 -24.37 25.08 -14.32
CA PHE A 122 -23.13 25.35 -13.64
C PHE A 122 -21.94 24.85 -14.44
N ASN A 123 -20.96 25.73 -14.67
CA ASN A 123 -19.64 25.36 -15.19
C ASN A 123 -18.65 25.55 -14.08
N LEU A 124 -18.20 24.45 -13.49
CA LEU A 124 -17.27 24.46 -12.37
C LEU A 124 -15.82 24.45 -12.85
N LEU A 125 -15.01 25.29 -12.24
CA LEU A 125 -13.56 25.31 -12.44
C LEU A 125 -12.94 24.23 -11.58
N GLU A 126 -12.13 23.36 -12.18
CA GLU A 126 -11.29 22.44 -11.45
C GLU A 126 -10.37 23.26 -10.54
N GLN A 127 -10.47 23.01 -9.26
CA GLN A 127 -9.61 23.64 -8.27
C GLN A 127 -8.39 22.76 -8.12
N GLU A 128 -7.24 23.20 -8.64
CA GLU A 128 -5.95 22.66 -8.20
C GLU A 128 -5.78 23.02 -6.70
N VAL A 129 -6.39 22.24 -5.84
CA VAL A 129 -6.16 22.34 -4.41
C VAL A 129 -4.82 21.69 -4.13
N HIS A 130 -3.77 22.49 -4.06
CA HIS A 130 -2.51 22.08 -3.45
C HIS A 130 -2.72 21.93 -1.93
N LEU A 131 -3.51 20.96 -1.53
CA LEU A 131 -3.52 20.43 -0.19
C LEU A 131 -2.37 19.44 -0.09
N HIS A 132 -1.34 19.82 0.62
CA HIS A 132 -0.38 18.87 1.13
C HIS A 132 -1.13 17.86 1.99
N ASP A 133 -1.03 16.61 1.56
CA ASP A 133 -1.43 15.38 2.24
C ASP A 133 -2.93 15.08 2.33
N VAL A 134 -3.23 13.94 1.77
CA VAL A 134 -4.50 13.21 1.80
C VAL A 134 -5.58 13.76 0.88
N GLU A 135 -5.35 13.64 -0.40
CA GLU A 135 -6.44 13.60 -1.37
C GLU A 135 -7.25 12.32 -1.15
N ILE A 136 -8.39 12.46 -0.50
CA ILE A 136 -9.45 11.44 -0.60
C ILE A 136 -10.14 11.71 -1.93
N THR A 137 -9.52 11.34 -3.03
CA THR A 137 -10.23 11.18 -4.28
C THR A 137 -11.16 10.00 -4.09
N ALA A 138 -12.45 10.22 -4.27
CA ALA A 138 -13.46 9.16 -4.33
C ALA A 138 -13.32 8.36 -5.64
N HIS A 139 -12.09 7.95 -5.97
CA HIS A 139 -11.86 6.81 -6.82
C HIS A 139 -12.12 5.60 -5.96
N ARG A 140 -12.97 4.73 -6.45
CA ARG A 140 -13.34 3.46 -5.85
C ARG A 140 -12.06 2.63 -5.61
N THR A 141 -11.36 2.93 -4.52
CA THR A 141 -10.30 2.05 -4.08
C THR A 141 -10.97 0.80 -3.56
N ASP A 142 -10.57 -0.35 -4.06
CA ASP A 142 -10.96 -1.64 -3.49
C ASP A 142 -10.48 -1.80 -2.04
N ALA A 143 -9.81 -0.79 -1.49
CA ALA A 143 -9.33 -0.75 -0.14
C ALA A 143 -10.50 -0.74 0.86
N PRO A 144 -10.43 -1.54 1.93
CA PRO A 144 -11.42 -1.51 3.00
C PRO A 144 -11.53 -0.11 3.60
N SER A 145 -12.74 0.42 3.67
CA SER A 145 -13.00 1.79 4.13
C SER A 145 -12.74 2.00 5.62
N SER A 146 -12.86 0.92 6.40
CA SER A 146 -12.67 0.93 7.86
C SER A 146 -11.19 0.76 8.28
N GLN A 147 -10.28 0.41 7.36
CA GLN A 147 -8.86 0.28 7.64
C GLN A 147 -8.11 1.60 7.38
N PRO A 148 -7.06 1.92 8.17
CA PRO A 148 -6.22 3.07 7.88
C PRO A 148 -5.51 2.90 6.54
N LEU A 149 -5.73 3.84 5.65
CA LEU A 149 -5.13 3.93 4.33
C LEU A 149 -4.25 5.17 4.26
N THR A 150 -2.99 5.02 3.88
CA THR A 150 -2.09 6.14 3.60
C THR A 150 -1.68 6.07 2.14
N THR A 151 -1.91 7.13 1.39
CA THR A 151 -1.59 7.22 -0.03
C THR A 151 -0.45 8.20 -0.28
N ILE A 152 0.49 7.84 -1.13
CA ILE A 152 1.54 8.71 -1.68
C ILE A 152 1.23 8.90 -3.16
N SER A 153 1.10 10.15 -3.59
CA SER A 153 0.83 10.54 -4.98
C SER A 153 1.49 11.89 -5.32
N GLY A 154 1.40 12.33 -6.56
CA GLY A 154 1.87 13.63 -7.02
C GLY A 154 3.29 13.96 -6.58
N ALA A 155 3.51 15.16 -6.04
CA ALA A 155 4.84 15.65 -5.66
C ALA A 155 5.55 14.78 -4.61
N ASP A 156 4.82 14.12 -3.69
CA ASP A 156 5.42 13.27 -2.67
C ASP A 156 5.92 11.94 -3.24
N LEU A 157 5.20 11.36 -4.20
CA LEU A 157 5.68 10.20 -4.95
C LEU A 157 6.86 10.59 -5.85
N ASP A 158 6.81 11.75 -6.49
CA ASP A 158 7.85 12.23 -7.37
C ASP A 158 9.20 12.44 -6.68
N LYS A 159 9.21 12.85 -5.40
CA LYS A 159 10.44 12.97 -4.59
C LYS A 159 11.22 11.66 -4.47
N THR A 160 10.55 10.53 -4.63
CA THR A 160 11.12 9.18 -4.46
C THR A 160 11.44 8.48 -5.78
N ARG A 161 11.15 9.14 -6.93
CA ARG A 161 11.43 8.58 -8.27
C ARG A 161 12.89 8.19 -8.44
N GLY A 162 13.12 7.04 -9.06
CA GLY A 162 14.46 6.46 -9.25
C GLY A 162 14.97 5.63 -8.07
N GLN A 163 14.29 5.64 -6.92
CA GLN A 163 14.54 4.74 -5.80
C GLN A 163 13.79 3.41 -6.00
N THR A 164 14.03 2.42 -5.13
CA THR A 164 13.25 1.18 -5.10
C THR A 164 11.85 1.43 -4.54
N LEU A 165 10.88 0.53 -4.81
CA LEU A 165 9.54 0.62 -4.24
C LEU A 165 9.56 0.69 -2.69
N GLY A 166 10.39 -0.14 -2.05
CA GLY A 166 10.52 -0.13 -0.59
C GLY A 166 11.01 1.21 -0.04
N GLU A 167 12.03 1.81 -0.68
CA GLU A 167 12.55 3.12 -0.29
C GLU A 167 11.50 4.22 -0.47
N SER A 168 10.69 4.16 -1.53
CA SER A 168 9.62 5.12 -1.79
C SER A 168 8.58 5.16 -0.67
N LEU A 169 8.43 4.08 0.09
CA LEU A 169 7.44 3.95 1.16
C LEU A 169 7.94 4.38 2.55
N LYS A 170 9.23 4.65 2.72
CA LYS A 170 9.80 5.08 4.03
C LYS A 170 9.17 6.36 4.59
N GLY A 171 8.59 7.19 3.73
CA GLY A 171 7.86 8.40 4.14
C GLY A 171 6.48 8.14 4.74
N VAL A 172 5.95 6.91 4.69
CA VAL A 172 4.68 6.53 5.31
C VAL A 172 4.90 6.21 6.79
N THR A 173 4.10 6.80 7.66
CA THR A 173 4.14 6.50 9.12
C THR A 173 3.89 5.02 9.35
N GLY A 174 4.63 4.38 10.26
CA GLY A 174 4.51 2.93 10.52
C GLY A 174 5.17 2.04 9.48
N VAL A 175 5.78 2.62 8.44
CA VAL A 175 6.47 1.88 7.38
C VAL A 175 7.98 2.14 7.43
N THR A 176 8.77 1.10 7.29
CA THR A 176 10.22 1.14 7.09
C THR A 176 10.63 0.07 6.08
N THR A 177 11.91 -0.22 5.95
CA THR A 177 12.41 -1.23 5.01
C THR A 177 13.34 -2.21 5.69
N LEU A 178 13.24 -3.48 5.31
CA LEU A 178 14.27 -4.48 5.50
C LEU A 178 15.21 -4.39 4.30
N GLN A 179 16.50 -4.18 4.55
CA GLN A 179 17.49 -3.94 3.50
C GLN A 179 18.54 -5.05 3.45
N THR A 180 19.00 -5.33 2.24
CA THR A 180 20.24 -6.08 1.99
C THR A 180 21.09 -5.22 1.06
N GLY A 181 21.87 -4.35 1.69
CA GLY A 181 22.55 -3.26 1.00
C GLY A 181 21.57 -2.18 0.51
N SER A 182 22.02 -1.36 -0.44
CA SER A 182 21.28 -0.18 -0.92
C SER A 182 20.29 -0.46 -2.05
N SER A 183 20.43 -1.59 -2.75
CA SER A 183 19.66 -1.89 -3.96
C SER A 183 18.50 -2.84 -3.68
N ILE A 184 18.47 -3.51 -2.53
CA ILE A 184 17.44 -4.46 -2.14
C ILE A 184 16.72 -3.92 -0.90
N ALA A 185 15.47 -3.48 -1.05
CA ALA A 185 14.66 -2.94 0.03
C ALA A 185 13.24 -3.51 -0.01
N LYS A 186 12.85 -4.20 1.05
CA LYS A 186 11.49 -4.73 1.25
C LYS A 186 10.72 -3.85 2.22
N PRO A 187 9.47 -3.52 1.95
CA PRO A 187 8.65 -2.75 2.88
C PRO A 187 8.35 -3.57 4.15
N VAL A 188 8.39 -2.88 5.29
CA VAL A 188 8.05 -3.38 6.62
C VAL A 188 6.94 -2.51 7.19
N ILE A 189 5.78 -3.09 7.49
CA ILE A 189 4.62 -2.39 8.06
C ILE A 189 4.46 -2.86 9.51
N HIS A 190 4.54 -1.97 10.48
CA HIS A 190 4.40 -2.27 11.90
C HIS A 190 5.29 -3.44 12.40
N GLY A 191 6.50 -3.57 11.81
CA GLY A 191 7.44 -4.65 12.12
C GLY A 191 7.23 -5.94 11.32
N LEU A 192 6.19 -6.03 10.51
CA LEU A 192 5.89 -7.19 9.67
C LEU A 192 6.35 -6.96 8.23
N HIS A 193 6.94 -7.99 7.62
CA HIS A 193 7.53 -7.92 6.28
C HIS A 193 7.40 -9.24 5.50
N SER A 194 7.89 -9.23 4.26
CA SER A 194 7.98 -10.41 3.37
C SER A 194 6.62 -11.09 3.19
N ASN A 195 6.46 -12.34 3.61
CA ASN A 195 5.25 -13.12 3.45
C ASN A 195 4.01 -12.59 4.21
N ARG A 196 4.14 -11.50 4.98
CA ARG A 196 3.04 -10.89 5.76
C ARG A 196 2.56 -9.56 5.20
N VAL A 197 3.24 -9.04 4.19
CA VAL A 197 2.87 -7.80 3.50
C VAL A 197 2.65 -8.11 2.03
N LEU A 198 1.42 -7.97 1.57
CA LEU A 198 1.10 -8.15 0.17
C LEU A 198 1.45 -6.90 -0.62
N ILE A 199 1.96 -7.10 -1.82
CA ILE A 199 2.16 -6.01 -2.78
C ILE A 199 1.31 -6.33 -4.01
N MET A 200 0.44 -5.40 -4.35
CA MET A 200 -0.46 -5.50 -5.50
C MET A 200 0.06 -4.59 -6.61
N ASN A 201 0.48 -5.16 -7.72
CA ASN A 201 0.89 -4.43 -8.91
C ASN A 201 -0.29 -4.36 -9.88
N ASN A 202 -0.87 -3.18 -10.04
CA ASN A 202 -2.06 -2.99 -10.90
C ASN A 202 -3.18 -4.01 -10.60
N GLY A 203 -3.47 -4.21 -9.29
CA GLY A 203 -4.49 -5.13 -8.81
C GLY A 203 -4.08 -6.61 -8.77
N ILE A 204 -2.88 -6.98 -9.24
CA ILE A 204 -2.38 -8.36 -9.20
C ILE A 204 -1.34 -8.50 -8.09
N ARG A 205 -1.48 -9.53 -7.25
CA ARG A 205 -0.52 -9.88 -6.23
C ARG A 205 0.85 -10.16 -6.87
N GLN A 206 1.86 -9.37 -6.48
CA GLN A 206 3.24 -9.54 -6.95
C GLN A 206 3.87 -10.78 -6.32
N GLU A 207 4.31 -11.70 -7.14
CA GLU A 207 4.96 -12.94 -6.72
C GLU A 207 6.46 -12.92 -7.05
N GLY A 208 7.26 -13.77 -6.37
CA GLY A 208 8.70 -13.88 -6.60
C GLY A 208 9.57 -13.23 -5.54
N GLN A 209 9.01 -12.45 -4.62
CA GLN A 209 9.74 -11.76 -3.55
C GLN A 209 9.72 -12.47 -2.18
N GLN A 210 9.01 -13.58 -2.07
CA GLN A 210 8.69 -14.23 -0.78
C GLN A 210 9.85 -15.03 -0.19
N TRP A 211 10.77 -15.47 -1.03
CA TRP A 211 11.82 -16.48 -0.73
C TRP A 211 12.77 -16.10 0.39
N GLY A 212 12.96 -14.83 0.67
CA GLY A 212 13.91 -14.35 1.65
C GLY A 212 13.92 -12.86 1.81
N SER A 213 14.83 -12.36 2.62
CA SER A 213 15.01 -10.91 2.82
C SER A 213 15.67 -10.21 1.62
N GLU A 214 16.30 -10.98 0.74
CA GLU A 214 17.19 -10.53 -0.34
C GLU A 214 16.47 -10.32 -1.67
N HIS A 215 15.19 -10.58 -1.71
CA HIS A 215 14.38 -10.42 -2.93
C HIS A 215 13.48 -9.20 -2.80
N ALA A 216 13.84 -8.10 -3.43
CA ALA A 216 13.01 -6.91 -3.52
C ALA A 216 11.82 -7.13 -4.48
N PRO A 217 10.74 -6.36 -4.35
CA PRO A 217 9.66 -6.37 -5.34
C PRO A 217 10.16 -5.88 -6.69
N GLU A 218 10.04 -6.71 -7.74
CA GLU A 218 10.37 -6.38 -9.12
C GLU A 218 9.22 -5.59 -9.76
N ILE A 219 9.10 -4.34 -9.37
CA ILE A 219 8.10 -3.39 -9.88
C ILE A 219 8.80 -2.07 -10.19
N ASP A 220 8.61 -1.56 -11.40
CA ASP A 220 9.05 -0.22 -11.75
C ASP A 220 8.17 0.83 -11.04
N PRO A 221 8.71 1.64 -10.09
CA PRO A 221 7.92 2.65 -9.40
C PRO A 221 7.36 3.74 -10.33
N PHE A 222 7.89 3.91 -11.54
CA PHE A 222 7.39 4.87 -12.52
C PHE A 222 6.04 4.46 -13.14
N ILE A 223 5.63 3.20 -13.05
CA ILE A 223 4.29 2.76 -13.45
C ILE A 223 3.21 3.45 -12.60
N ALA A 224 3.49 3.65 -11.31
CA ALA A 224 2.50 4.14 -10.36
C ALA A 224 2.33 5.65 -10.45
N THR A 225 1.10 6.10 -10.49
CA THR A 225 0.71 7.49 -10.17
C THR A 225 0.29 7.62 -8.72
N ARG A 226 -0.03 6.49 -8.08
CA ARG A 226 -0.42 6.39 -6.68
C ARG A 226 0.11 5.10 -6.06
N ILE A 227 0.63 5.19 -4.84
CA ILE A 227 0.99 4.03 -4.01
C ILE A 227 0.25 4.17 -2.69
N SER A 228 -0.59 3.20 -2.37
CA SER A 228 -1.41 3.20 -1.16
C SER A 228 -0.98 2.08 -0.22
N VAL A 229 -0.94 2.36 1.08
CA VAL A 229 -0.62 1.39 2.13
C VAL A 229 -1.84 1.21 3.00
N VAL A 230 -2.44 0.02 2.93
CA VAL A 230 -3.50 -0.45 3.84
C VAL A 230 -2.84 -1.12 5.02
N LYS A 231 -3.05 -0.61 6.23
CA LYS A 231 -2.43 -1.16 7.45
C LYS A 231 -3.39 -2.08 8.17
N GLY A 232 -2.86 -3.18 8.74
CA GLY A 232 -3.62 -4.16 9.49
C GLY A 232 -4.07 -5.37 8.66
N ALA A 233 -4.94 -6.21 9.24
CA ALA A 233 -5.40 -7.45 8.63
C ALA A 233 -6.36 -7.19 7.47
N ALA A 234 -5.86 -7.20 6.24
CA ALA A 234 -6.64 -6.99 5.02
C ALA A 234 -6.96 -8.30 4.27
N GLY A 235 -6.88 -9.43 4.96
CA GLY A 235 -6.99 -10.77 4.37
C GLY A 235 -8.33 -11.06 3.72
N VAL A 236 -9.43 -10.47 4.18
CA VAL A 236 -10.76 -10.75 3.62
C VAL A 236 -10.83 -10.32 2.14
N ARG A 237 -10.36 -9.13 1.79
CA ARG A 237 -10.39 -8.66 0.39
C ARG A 237 -9.25 -9.22 -0.45
N TYR A 238 -8.03 -9.25 0.10
CA TYR A 238 -6.82 -9.52 -0.68
C TYR A 238 -6.28 -10.95 -0.54
N GLY A 239 -6.88 -11.75 0.36
CA GLY A 239 -6.53 -13.15 0.57
C GLY A 239 -5.54 -13.38 1.69
N SER A 240 -5.10 -14.64 1.81
CA SER A 240 -4.09 -15.07 2.77
C SER A 240 -2.80 -14.26 2.60
N ASP A 241 -2.00 -14.21 3.66
CA ASP A 241 -0.71 -13.52 3.74
C ASP A 241 -0.81 -11.99 3.97
N ALA A 242 -2.01 -11.37 3.95
CA ALA A 242 -2.22 -9.96 4.29
C ALA A 242 -2.34 -9.73 5.81
N ILE A 243 -1.37 -10.18 6.59
CA ILE A 243 -1.34 -10.05 8.07
C ILE A 243 -0.93 -8.64 8.50
N GLY A 244 0.15 -8.11 7.91
CA GLY A 244 0.71 -6.80 8.24
C GLY A 244 0.08 -5.66 7.48
N GLY A 245 -0.48 -5.95 6.31
CA GLY A 245 -1.09 -4.97 5.43
C GLY A 245 -0.89 -5.26 3.96
N VAL A 246 -1.35 -4.32 3.14
CA VAL A 246 -1.29 -4.40 1.67
C VAL A 246 -0.75 -3.10 1.10
N ILE A 247 0.13 -3.21 0.12
CA ILE A 247 0.66 -2.08 -0.66
C ILE A 247 0.05 -2.17 -2.05
N LEU A 248 -0.68 -1.13 -2.45
CA LEU A 248 -1.32 -1.01 -3.75
C LEU A 248 -0.47 -0.10 -4.63
N VAL A 249 0.11 -0.65 -5.70
CA VAL A 249 0.86 0.09 -6.72
C VAL A 249 -0.08 0.27 -7.91
N GLU A 250 -0.59 1.48 -8.08
CA GLU A 250 -1.69 1.76 -8.98
C GLU A 250 -1.26 2.75 -10.07
N PRO A 251 -1.35 2.37 -11.35
CA PRO A 251 -1.26 3.32 -12.45
C PRO A 251 -2.51 4.19 -12.51
N GLU A 252 -2.43 5.30 -13.23
CA GLU A 252 -3.59 6.09 -13.61
C GLU A 252 -4.53 5.27 -14.51
N GLU A 253 -5.83 5.60 -14.52
CA GLU A 253 -6.77 5.03 -15.48
C GLU A 253 -6.34 5.33 -16.92
N LEU A 254 -6.67 4.43 -17.87
CA LEU A 254 -6.34 4.66 -19.27
C LEU A 254 -7.13 5.86 -19.81
N PRO A 255 -6.46 6.77 -20.54
CA PRO A 255 -7.08 8.00 -21.07
C PRO A 255 -7.93 7.69 -22.32
N VAL A 256 -9.09 7.07 -22.08
CA VAL A 256 -10.04 6.72 -23.15
C VAL A 256 -10.56 7.98 -23.84
N ASP A 257 -10.49 8.02 -25.16
CA ASP A 257 -10.92 9.15 -26.01
C ASP A 257 -10.24 10.50 -25.70
N LYS A 258 -9.12 10.50 -24.95
CA LYS A 258 -8.35 11.72 -24.62
C LYS A 258 -7.19 11.92 -25.61
N PRO A 259 -6.75 13.19 -25.80
CA PRO A 259 -5.58 13.48 -26.61
C PRO A 259 -4.32 12.81 -26.06
N ILE A 260 -3.28 12.73 -26.90
CA ILE A 260 -1.99 12.18 -26.52
C ILE A 260 -1.31 13.12 -25.53
N THR A 261 -0.92 12.56 -24.39
CA THR A 261 -0.15 13.22 -23.33
C THR A 261 1.05 12.35 -22.96
N GLY A 262 2.02 12.92 -22.28
CA GLY A 262 3.14 12.13 -21.77
C GLY A 262 4.03 12.90 -20.82
N GLU A 263 4.96 12.15 -20.25
CA GLU A 263 5.99 12.68 -19.37
C GLU A 263 7.34 12.02 -19.60
N LEU A 264 8.40 12.79 -19.44
CA LEU A 264 9.78 12.33 -19.40
C LEU A 264 10.40 12.68 -18.05
N ASN A 265 10.99 11.72 -17.40
CA ASN A 265 11.68 11.86 -16.13
C ASN A 265 13.17 11.55 -16.30
N ALA A 266 14.05 12.46 -15.88
CA ALA A 266 15.48 12.25 -15.76
C ALA A 266 15.89 12.48 -14.31
N VAL A 267 16.53 11.49 -13.67
CA VAL A 267 16.98 11.57 -12.28
C VAL A 267 18.45 11.19 -12.19
N GLY A 268 19.26 12.06 -11.63
CA GLY A 268 20.66 11.80 -11.34
C GLY A 268 20.92 11.80 -9.83
N PHE A 269 21.75 10.86 -9.35
CA PHE A 269 22.16 10.74 -7.95
C PHE A 269 23.67 10.85 -7.83
N SER A 270 24.16 11.58 -6.83
CA SER A 270 25.60 11.76 -6.60
C SER A 270 26.26 10.49 -6.04
N ASN A 271 25.56 9.77 -5.14
CA ASN A 271 26.04 8.51 -4.59
C ASN A 271 25.74 7.37 -5.56
N GLY A 272 26.74 6.51 -5.80
CA GLY A 272 26.67 5.51 -6.87
C GLY A 272 26.68 6.11 -8.29
N ARG A 273 26.73 7.43 -8.44
CA ARG A 273 26.63 8.16 -9.74
C ARG A 273 25.52 7.57 -10.60
N GLN A 274 24.36 7.33 -9.95
CA GLN A 274 23.24 6.65 -10.58
C GLN A 274 22.46 7.60 -11.48
N GLY A 275 22.15 7.16 -12.69
CA GLY A 275 21.26 7.82 -13.63
C GLY A 275 19.99 6.99 -13.86
N VAL A 276 18.85 7.66 -13.99
CA VAL A 276 17.57 7.06 -14.35
C VAL A 276 16.88 7.91 -15.39
N LEU A 277 16.40 7.27 -16.44
CA LEU A 277 15.58 7.91 -17.48
C LEU A 277 14.29 7.09 -17.62
N SER A 278 13.13 7.74 -17.49
CA SER A 278 11.83 7.11 -17.66
C SER A 278 10.91 7.97 -18.51
N GLY A 279 10.19 7.35 -19.43
CA GLY A 279 9.21 8.02 -20.29
C GLY A 279 7.87 7.30 -20.29
N THR A 280 6.79 8.06 -20.29
CA THR A 280 5.42 7.58 -20.45
C THR A 280 4.72 8.36 -21.52
N VAL A 281 4.02 7.68 -22.42
CA VAL A 281 3.12 8.27 -23.42
C VAL A 281 1.79 7.54 -23.36
N GLN A 282 0.69 8.28 -23.40
CA GLN A 282 -0.66 7.72 -23.30
C GLN A 282 -1.66 8.58 -24.09
N GLY A 283 -2.79 7.98 -24.47
CA GLY A 283 -3.86 8.69 -25.18
C GLY A 283 -4.96 7.76 -25.66
N GLY A 284 -5.97 8.33 -26.29
CA GLY A 284 -6.97 7.63 -27.08
C GLY A 284 -6.55 7.53 -28.55
N LEU A 285 -7.41 6.90 -29.36
CA LEU A 285 -7.28 6.87 -30.81
C LEU A 285 -8.52 7.55 -31.41
N ASN A 286 -8.34 8.63 -32.16
CA ASN A 286 -9.45 9.44 -32.71
C ASN A 286 -10.41 8.62 -33.62
N PHE A 287 -9.91 7.53 -34.22
CA PHE A 287 -10.67 6.67 -35.14
C PHE A 287 -11.31 5.45 -34.45
N VAL A 288 -11.00 5.19 -33.14
CA VAL A 288 -11.61 4.11 -32.35
C VAL A 288 -12.16 4.71 -31.06
N LYS A 289 -13.44 5.03 -31.05
CA LYS A 289 -14.11 5.53 -29.83
C LYS A 289 -14.11 4.48 -28.73
N GLY A 290 -13.89 4.93 -27.52
CA GLY A 290 -13.83 4.05 -26.34
C GLY A 290 -12.45 3.41 -26.12
N PHE A 291 -11.43 3.74 -26.93
CA PHE A 291 -10.10 3.17 -26.80
C PHE A 291 -9.14 4.11 -26.08
N GLY A 292 -8.33 3.54 -25.18
CA GLY A 292 -7.23 4.21 -24.50
C GLY A 292 -6.01 3.32 -24.41
N TRP A 293 -4.82 3.91 -24.44
CA TRP A 293 -3.56 3.17 -24.36
C TRP A 293 -2.49 3.94 -23.59
N ARG A 294 -1.51 3.20 -23.07
CA ARG A 294 -0.31 3.73 -22.41
C ARG A 294 0.89 2.87 -22.74
N ALA A 295 2.04 3.49 -22.97
CA ALA A 295 3.35 2.87 -23.06
C ALA A 295 4.33 3.60 -22.13
N GLN A 296 5.12 2.85 -21.38
CA GLN A 296 6.10 3.39 -20.43
C GLN A 296 7.39 2.58 -20.51
N GLY A 297 8.54 3.22 -20.33
CA GLY A 297 9.83 2.56 -20.24
C GLY A 297 10.77 3.27 -19.29
N THR A 298 11.66 2.51 -18.63
CA THR A 298 12.66 3.03 -17.68
C THR A 298 14.00 2.34 -17.88
N ILE A 299 15.06 3.13 -17.88
CA ILE A 299 16.44 2.65 -17.86
C ILE A 299 17.13 3.25 -16.62
N LYS A 300 17.84 2.40 -15.86
CA LYS A 300 18.58 2.81 -14.66
C LYS A 300 19.95 2.16 -14.63
N ARG A 301 20.96 2.94 -14.31
CA ARG A 301 22.34 2.48 -14.12
C ARG A 301 22.97 3.17 -12.94
N GLY A 302 23.55 2.41 -12.01
CA GLY A 302 24.30 2.91 -10.86
C GLY A 302 25.56 2.06 -10.62
N GLY A 303 26.59 2.69 -10.07
CA GLY A 303 27.83 2.03 -9.67
C GLY A 303 27.90 1.80 -8.17
N ASN A 304 29.12 1.51 -7.68
CA ASN A 304 29.40 1.24 -6.28
C ASN A 304 28.90 2.37 -5.37
N ILE A 305 28.17 1.99 -4.33
CA ILE A 305 27.65 2.90 -3.29
C ILE A 305 28.80 3.32 -2.35
N ARG A 306 28.80 4.59 -1.96
CA ARG A 306 29.75 5.16 -1.02
C ARG A 306 29.10 5.34 0.35
N THR A 307 29.71 4.76 1.39
CA THR A 307 29.48 5.11 2.79
C THR A 307 30.08 6.50 3.06
N PRO A 308 29.98 7.11 4.23
CA PRO A 308 30.71 8.33 4.54
C PRO A 308 32.24 8.22 4.33
N ASN A 309 32.83 7.05 4.53
CA ASN A 309 34.28 6.84 4.62
C ASN A 309 34.88 6.03 3.46
N TYR A 310 34.11 5.10 2.84
CA TYR A 310 34.64 4.16 1.82
C TYR A 310 33.55 3.77 0.81
N TYR A 311 33.95 3.16 -0.29
CA TYR A 311 33.01 2.54 -1.24
C TYR A 311 32.74 1.09 -0.84
N LEU A 312 31.49 0.67 -1.03
CA LEU A 312 31.08 -0.73 -0.94
C LEU A 312 31.33 -1.40 -2.28
N ASP A 313 32.25 -2.35 -2.29
CA ASP A 313 32.62 -3.06 -3.50
C ASP A 313 31.44 -3.86 -4.09
N ASN A 314 31.33 -3.85 -5.41
CA ASN A 314 30.34 -4.62 -6.18
C ASN A 314 28.89 -4.39 -5.75
N THR A 315 28.50 -3.12 -5.57
CA THR A 315 27.11 -2.71 -5.23
C THR A 315 26.41 -1.99 -6.37
N GLY A 316 26.86 -2.17 -7.60
CA GLY A 316 26.27 -1.60 -8.80
C GLY A 316 24.88 -2.17 -9.11
N ILE A 317 24.09 -1.43 -9.89
CA ILE A 317 22.74 -1.80 -10.34
C ILE A 317 22.54 -1.44 -11.81
N SER A 318 21.80 -2.28 -12.51
CA SER A 318 21.31 -2.04 -13.88
C SER A 318 19.88 -2.49 -13.98
N GLU A 319 18.98 -1.65 -14.46
CA GLU A 319 17.57 -2.02 -14.69
C GLU A 319 17.12 -1.53 -16.06
N ASN A 320 16.33 -2.35 -16.74
CA ASN A 320 15.63 -2.00 -17.97
C ASN A 320 14.18 -2.51 -17.81
N ASN A 321 13.24 -1.59 -17.86
CA ASN A 321 11.83 -1.92 -17.59
C ASN A 321 10.95 -1.33 -18.68
N PHE A 322 9.88 -2.01 -19.05
CA PHE A 322 8.82 -1.42 -19.84
C PHE A 322 7.45 -1.98 -19.49
N SER A 323 6.42 -1.21 -19.80
CA SER A 323 5.04 -1.65 -19.70
C SER A 323 4.19 -1.05 -20.80
N VAL A 324 3.16 -1.80 -21.20
CA VAL A 324 2.14 -1.35 -22.13
C VAL A 324 0.77 -1.72 -21.57
N ALA A 325 -0.19 -0.83 -21.80
CA ALA A 325 -1.59 -1.06 -21.45
C ALA A 325 -2.50 -0.58 -22.57
N ALA A 326 -3.59 -1.30 -22.79
CA ALA A 326 -4.65 -0.93 -23.72
C ALA A 326 -6.01 -1.23 -23.09
N GLY A 327 -6.96 -0.34 -23.29
CA GLY A 327 -8.30 -0.50 -22.75
C GLY A 327 -9.37 -0.09 -23.74
N TYR A 328 -10.52 -0.75 -23.65
CA TYR A 328 -11.68 -0.46 -24.46
C TYR A 328 -12.94 -0.38 -23.62
N ARG A 329 -13.78 0.63 -23.87
CA ARG A 329 -15.04 0.91 -23.16
C ARG A 329 -16.17 1.04 -24.14
N HIS A 330 -17.22 0.23 -23.98
CA HIS A 330 -18.42 0.30 -24.79
C HIS A 330 -19.66 -0.18 -24.03
N LYS A 331 -20.69 0.64 -23.91
CA LYS A 331 -22.03 0.28 -23.37
C LYS A 331 -22.01 -0.54 -22.07
N GLY A 332 -21.21 -0.12 -21.11
CA GLY A 332 -21.05 -0.81 -19.82
C GLY A 332 -19.98 -1.90 -19.78
N LEU A 333 -19.52 -2.40 -20.93
CA LEU A 333 -18.39 -3.31 -21.04
C LEU A 333 -17.08 -2.51 -21.00
N GLY A 334 -16.15 -2.94 -20.16
CA GLY A 334 -14.76 -2.50 -20.17
C GLY A 334 -13.82 -3.69 -20.25
N ILE A 335 -12.77 -3.55 -21.05
CA ILE A 335 -11.70 -4.55 -21.19
C ILE A 335 -10.38 -3.80 -21.06
N ASP A 336 -9.49 -4.26 -20.19
CA ASP A 336 -8.14 -3.73 -20.02
C ASP A 336 -7.14 -4.87 -20.15
N VAL A 337 -6.08 -4.64 -20.91
CA VAL A 337 -4.94 -5.53 -21.02
C VAL A 337 -3.69 -4.77 -20.59
N PHE A 338 -2.89 -5.36 -19.74
CA PHE A 338 -1.64 -4.80 -19.25
C PHE A 338 -0.53 -5.83 -19.35
N TYR A 339 0.62 -5.42 -19.87
CA TYR A 339 1.84 -6.20 -19.85
C TYR A 339 2.97 -5.36 -19.27
N SER A 340 3.78 -5.96 -18.39
CA SER A 340 5.01 -5.34 -17.90
C SER A 340 6.16 -6.37 -17.92
N TRP A 341 7.34 -5.85 -18.22
CA TRP A 341 8.60 -6.57 -18.18
C TRP A 341 9.59 -5.77 -17.36
N PHE A 342 10.13 -6.37 -16.32
CA PHE A 342 11.10 -5.81 -15.39
C PHE A 342 12.36 -6.67 -15.43
N ASP A 343 13.51 -6.07 -15.69
CA ASP A 343 14.78 -6.75 -15.72
C ASP A 343 15.80 -5.97 -14.90
N THR A 344 16.44 -6.68 -13.96
CA THR A 344 17.44 -6.08 -13.06
C THR A 344 18.64 -6.98 -12.89
N GLN A 345 19.82 -6.36 -12.84
CA GLN A 345 21.07 -6.96 -12.42
C GLN A 345 21.61 -6.16 -11.24
N ILE A 346 21.85 -6.84 -10.12
CA ILE A 346 22.30 -6.24 -8.87
C ILE A 346 23.58 -6.91 -8.42
N GLY A 347 24.64 -6.12 -8.21
CA GLY A 347 25.84 -6.58 -7.55
C GLY A 347 25.59 -6.79 -6.06
N ILE A 348 26.08 -7.90 -5.52
CA ILE A 348 26.03 -8.19 -4.08
C ILE A 348 27.38 -7.79 -3.48
N PHE A 349 27.34 -7.10 -2.34
CA PHE A 349 28.52 -6.63 -1.64
C PHE A 349 29.52 -7.77 -1.41
N SER A 350 30.69 -7.70 -2.07
CA SER A 350 31.70 -8.76 -2.05
C SER A 350 32.32 -8.95 -0.66
N GLY A 351 32.39 -7.90 0.16
CA GLY A 351 32.89 -7.92 1.52
C GLY A 351 32.06 -8.71 2.53
N SER A 352 30.87 -9.18 2.13
CA SER A 352 30.03 -10.08 2.94
C SER A 352 30.35 -11.57 2.73
N HIS A 353 31.17 -11.92 1.72
CA HIS A 353 31.57 -13.29 1.40
C HIS A 353 32.96 -13.56 1.92
N ILE A 354 33.06 -14.20 3.06
CA ILE A 354 34.28 -14.38 3.86
C ILE A 354 34.66 -15.84 3.92
N GLY A 355 35.96 -16.14 3.69
CA GLY A 355 36.44 -17.51 3.51
C GLY A 355 36.57 -18.32 4.81
N SER A 356 36.77 -17.69 5.98
CA SER A 356 36.96 -18.37 7.25
C SER A 356 36.11 -17.80 8.38
N VAL A 357 35.83 -18.61 9.41
CA VAL A 357 35.10 -18.16 10.59
C VAL A 357 35.88 -17.08 11.36
N THR A 358 37.22 -17.23 11.47
CA THR A 358 38.08 -16.24 12.14
C THR A 358 37.99 -14.87 11.46
N ASP A 359 38.05 -14.83 10.12
CA ASP A 359 37.96 -13.59 9.37
C ASP A 359 36.57 -12.99 9.46
N LEU A 360 35.52 -13.83 9.43
CA LEU A 360 34.14 -13.38 9.62
C LEU A 360 33.95 -12.69 10.98
N LEU A 361 34.41 -13.30 12.05
CA LEU A 361 34.33 -12.72 13.40
C LEU A 361 35.18 -11.45 13.52
N ASN A 362 36.35 -11.37 12.86
CA ASN A 362 37.16 -10.17 12.82
C ASN A 362 36.47 -9.02 12.06
N VAL A 363 35.84 -9.27 10.91
CA VAL A 363 35.09 -8.25 10.18
C VAL A 363 33.90 -7.78 11.01
N ILE A 364 33.12 -8.68 11.62
CA ILE A 364 32.03 -8.35 12.50
C ILE A 364 32.46 -7.46 13.66
N LYS A 365 33.59 -7.82 14.30
CA LYS A 365 34.18 -7.08 15.43
C LYS A 365 34.70 -5.71 15.02
N ASN A 366 35.39 -5.61 13.88
CA ASN A 366 35.96 -4.35 13.37
C ASN A 366 34.90 -3.44 12.77
N GLY A 367 33.80 -4.03 12.26
CA GLY A 367 32.67 -3.30 11.67
C GLY A 367 32.97 -2.67 10.31
N GLU A 368 34.09 -2.97 9.68
CA GLU A 368 34.47 -2.49 8.37
C GLU A 368 34.96 -3.65 7.49
N PRO A 369 34.77 -3.57 6.16
CA PRO A 369 35.27 -4.60 5.25
C PRO A 369 36.80 -4.59 5.19
N PHE A 370 37.40 -5.76 5.01
CA PHE A 370 38.86 -5.87 4.83
C PHE A 370 39.34 -5.19 3.56
N VAL A 371 38.54 -5.28 2.48
CA VAL A 371 38.88 -4.70 1.19
C VAL A 371 37.97 -3.50 0.93
N LYS A 372 38.58 -2.35 0.71
CA LYS A 372 37.91 -1.12 0.31
C LYS A 372 38.23 -0.87 -1.18
N SER A 373 37.20 -0.77 -1.99
CA SER A 373 37.33 -0.51 -3.45
C SER A 373 37.16 0.97 -3.78
N GLY A 374 37.41 1.29 -5.05
CA GLY A 374 37.05 2.56 -5.64
C GLY A 374 35.66 2.55 -6.26
N PHE A 375 35.32 3.63 -6.95
CA PHE A 375 34.10 3.70 -7.73
C PHE A 375 34.18 2.83 -9.00
N SER A 376 33.13 2.04 -9.26
CA SER A 376 33.00 1.25 -10.50
C SER A 376 31.53 1.08 -10.87
N TYR A 377 31.25 1.01 -12.18
CA TYR A 377 29.96 0.57 -12.72
C TYR A 377 29.91 -0.94 -13.01
N ALA A 378 31.04 -1.64 -12.87
CA ALA A 378 31.06 -3.08 -13.10
C ALA A 378 30.21 -3.82 -12.06
N ILE A 379 29.46 -4.79 -12.53
CA ILE A 379 28.71 -5.73 -11.69
C ILE A 379 29.37 -7.08 -11.88
N ASN A 380 30.17 -7.45 -10.89
CA ASN A 380 30.90 -8.71 -10.85
C ASN A 380 30.14 -9.75 -10.01
N ARG A 381 30.74 -10.91 -9.83
CA ARG A 381 30.26 -11.88 -8.82
C ARG A 381 30.71 -11.44 -7.41
N PRO A 382 29.89 -11.65 -6.38
CA PRO A 382 28.52 -12.22 -6.43
C PRO A 382 27.51 -11.21 -6.97
N ASN A 383 26.53 -11.69 -7.70
CA ASN A 383 25.41 -10.86 -8.20
C ASN A 383 24.14 -11.68 -8.36
N GLN A 384 23.03 -10.99 -8.55
CA GLN A 384 21.75 -11.59 -8.94
C GLN A 384 21.16 -10.89 -10.15
N ASN A 385 20.54 -11.66 -11.02
CA ASN A 385 19.76 -11.18 -12.15
C ASN A 385 18.33 -11.65 -11.98
N ALA A 386 17.37 -10.75 -12.11
CA ALA A 386 15.96 -11.11 -12.01
C ALA A 386 15.18 -10.49 -13.17
N THR A 387 14.41 -11.32 -13.85
CA THR A 387 13.44 -10.89 -14.86
C THR A 387 12.04 -11.24 -14.38
N HIS A 388 11.13 -10.28 -14.40
CA HIS A 388 9.74 -10.48 -14.01
C HIS A 388 8.79 -10.00 -15.11
N GLU A 389 7.91 -10.88 -15.53
CA GLU A 389 6.88 -10.59 -16.51
C GLU A 389 5.50 -10.67 -15.85
N LEU A 390 4.63 -9.72 -16.15
CA LEU A 390 3.22 -9.73 -15.78
C LEU A 390 2.37 -9.46 -17.01
N LEU A 391 1.51 -10.40 -17.37
CA LEU A 391 0.43 -10.21 -18.33
C LEU A 391 -0.90 -10.29 -17.58
N LYS A 392 -1.70 -9.24 -17.65
CA LYS A 392 -3.03 -9.14 -17.05
C LYS A 392 -4.07 -8.82 -18.10
N ALA A 393 -5.22 -9.47 -18.02
CA ALA A 393 -6.44 -9.07 -18.69
C ALA A 393 -7.55 -8.90 -17.64
N GLU A 394 -8.26 -7.80 -17.70
CA GLU A 394 -9.40 -7.50 -16.84
C GLU A 394 -10.59 -7.12 -17.70
N THR A 395 -11.71 -7.75 -17.44
CA THR A 395 -12.99 -7.44 -18.07
C THR A 395 -13.99 -7.08 -16.98
N HIS A 396 -14.73 -6.00 -17.18
CA HIS A 396 -15.82 -5.65 -16.30
C HIS A 396 -17.07 -5.26 -17.09
N TYR A 397 -18.21 -5.59 -16.51
CA TYR A 397 -19.49 -5.24 -17.08
C TYR A 397 -20.38 -4.55 -16.03
N HIS A 398 -20.82 -3.33 -16.36
CA HIS A 398 -21.79 -2.59 -15.57
C HIS A 398 -23.18 -2.87 -16.10
N PHE A 399 -23.98 -3.54 -15.28
CA PHE A 399 -25.37 -3.82 -15.60
C PHE A 399 -26.23 -2.56 -15.45
N LYS A 400 -27.33 -2.48 -16.22
CA LYS A 400 -28.26 -1.34 -16.19
C LYS A 400 -28.88 -1.11 -14.82
N ASP A 401 -29.01 -2.14 -14.00
CA ASP A 401 -29.56 -2.11 -12.65
C ASP A 401 -28.55 -1.63 -11.58
N GLY A 402 -27.31 -1.35 -11.96
CA GLY A 402 -26.24 -0.85 -11.08
C GLY A 402 -25.34 -1.92 -10.45
N ASN A 403 -25.53 -3.20 -10.79
CA ASN A 403 -24.57 -4.26 -10.46
C ASN A 403 -23.32 -4.16 -11.35
N ARG A 404 -22.19 -4.73 -10.88
CA ARG A 404 -20.98 -4.85 -11.68
C ARG A 404 -20.39 -6.26 -11.52
N LEU A 405 -20.00 -6.86 -12.62
CA LEU A 405 -19.20 -8.08 -12.64
C LEU A 405 -17.81 -7.73 -13.15
N GLN A 406 -16.79 -8.18 -12.46
CA GLN A 406 -15.39 -8.03 -12.86
C GLN A 406 -14.73 -9.41 -12.91
N TRP A 407 -13.99 -9.65 -13.96
CA TRP A 407 -13.16 -10.85 -14.14
C TRP A 407 -11.74 -10.42 -14.47
N THR A 408 -10.79 -10.86 -13.67
CA THR A 408 -9.37 -10.58 -13.83
C THR A 408 -8.61 -11.89 -13.95
N ILE A 409 -7.80 -12.01 -14.99
CA ILE A 409 -6.87 -13.13 -15.21
C ILE A 409 -5.47 -12.58 -15.40
N ALA A 410 -4.47 -13.23 -14.78
CA ALA A 410 -3.08 -12.83 -14.96
C ALA A 410 -2.13 -14.03 -14.96
N ARG A 411 -1.05 -13.87 -15.73
CA ARG A 411 0.12 -14.75 -15.72
C ARG A 411 1.33 -13.94 -15.30
N GLN A 412 2.07 -14.45 -14.32
CA GLN A 412 3.38 -13.92 -13.95
C GLN A 412 4.44 -14.98 -14.20
N TYR A 413 5.61 -14.53 -14.63
CA TYR A 413 6.80 -15.36 -14.75
C TYR A 413 7.98 -14.60 -14.12
N ASN A 414 8.60 -15.22 -13.12
CA ASN A 414 9.79 -14.69 -12.46
C ASN A 414 10.95 -15.65 -12.70
N ASN A 415 12.02 -15.15 -13.30
CA ASN A 415 13.27 -15.89 -13.51
C ASN A 415 14.37 -15.18 -12.76
N ARG A 416 14.94 -15.84 -11.76
CA ARG A 416 16.01 -15.31 -10.92
C ARG A 416 17.22 -16.20 -10.99
N ASN A 417 18.35 -15.59 -11.28
CA ASN A 417 19.66 -16.24 -11.32
C ASN A 417 20.57 -15.62 -10.26
N GLU A 418 21.17 -16.45 -9.42
CA GLU A 418 22.13 -16.05 -8.41
C GLU A 418 23.51 -16.59 -8.73
N PHE A 419 24.50 -15.72 -8.68
CA PHE A 419 25.87 -15.99 -8.99
C PHE A 419 26.73 -15.80 -7.74
N ASP A 420 27.42 -16.86 -7.31
CA ASP A 420 28.32 -16.83 -6.16
C ASP A 420 29.68 -16.20 -6.52
N LEU A 421 30.41 -15.79 -5.50
CA LEU A 421 31.78 -15.31 -5.64
C LEU A 421 32.72 -16.39 -6.20
N HIS A 422 32.55 -17.62 -5.76
CA HIS A 422 33.38 -18.76 -6.17
C HIS A 422 33.02 -19.23 -7.56
N ARG A 423 34.03 -19.46 -8.39
CA ARG A 423 33.94 -20.03 -9.74
C ARG A 423 34.46 -21.46 -9.75
N PRO A 424 34.00 -22.30 -10.68
CA PRO A 424 34.63 -23.60 -10.94
C PRO A 424 36.13 -23.47 -11.20
N ARG A 425 36.95 -24.41 -10.71
CA ARG A 425 38.39 -24.40 -10.94
C ARG A 425 38.77 -24.69 -12.41
N ASN A 426 37.86 -25.36 -13.15
CA ASN A 426 38.04 -25.62 -14.56
C ASN A 426 37.67 -24.37 -15.38
N ASP A 427 38.61 -23.80 -16.11
CA ASP A 427 38.43 -22.56 -16.85
C ASP A 427 37.34 -22.64 -17.93
N SER A 428 37.20 -23.79 -18.60
CA SER A 428 36.15 -23.98 -19.60
C SER A 428 34.76 -23.97 -18.98
N ILE A 429 34.58 -24.56 -17.78
CA ILE A 429 33.33 -24.53 -17.03
C ILE A 429 33.12 -23.13 -16.46
N ALA A 430 34.15 -22.48 -15.96
CA ALA A 430 34.09 -21.10 -15.45
C ALA A 430 33.70 -20.10 -16.52
N ALA A 431 34.17 -20.31 -17.78
CA ALA A 431 33.85 -19.48 -18.93
C ALA A 431 32.35 -19.54 -19.32
N LEU A 432 31.65 -20.63 -19.02
CA LEU A 432 30.20 -20.76 -19.26
C LEU A 432 29.37 -19.81 -18.39
N ASN A 433 29.97 -19.29 -17.33
CA ASN A 433 29.36 -18.32 -16.40
C ASN A 433 27.93 -18.73 -15.93
N HIS A 434 27.73 -20.01 -15.67
CA HIS A 434 26.42 -20.49 -15.16
C HIS A 434 26.10 -19.93 -13.77
N PRO A 435 24.80 -19.61 -13.49
CA PRO A 435 24.36 -19.28 -12.13
C PRO A 435 24.48 -20.52 -11.23
N GLU A 436 24.82 -20.32 -9.98
CA GLU A 436 24.81 -21.39 -8.97
C GLU A 436 23.40 -21.79 -8.58
N LEU A 437 22.46 -20.86 -8.68
CA LEU A 437 21.05 -21.06 -8.33
C LEU A 437 20.16 -20.34 -9.29
N THR A 438 19.17 -21.02 -9.82
CA THR A 438 18.12 -20.44 -10.66
C THR A 438 16.75 -20.81 -10.11
N PHE A 439 15.86 -19.81 -9.97
CA PHE A 439 14.45 -20.00 -9.68
C PHE A 439 13.61 -19.55 -10.88
N LYS A 440 12.67 -20.39 -11.30
CA LYS A 440 11.69 -20.10 -12.34
C LYS A 440 10.30 -20.30 -11.78
N LEU A 441 9.69 -19.21 -11.30
CA LEU A 441 8.35 -19.22 -10.72
C LEU A 441 7.34 -18.77 -11.76
N THR A 442 6.34 -19.60 -12.04
CA THR A 442 5.16 -19.21 -12.82
C THR A 442 3.94 -19.18 -11.93
N SER A 443 3.16 -18.09 -12.04
CA SER A 443 1.93 -17.89 -11.28
C SER A 443 0.79 -17.56 -12.23
N LEU A 444 -0.35 -18.23 -12.06
CA LEU A 444 -1.59 -17.97 -12.76
C LEU A 444 -2.65 -17.53 -11.74
N THR A 445 -3.15 -16.31 -11.90
CA THR A 445 -4.19 -15.72 -11.03
C THR A 445 -5.49 -15.61 -11.80
N ASN A 446 -6.61 -15.92 -11.15
CA ASN A 446 -7.93 -15.70 -11.69
C ASN A 446 -8.87 -15.26 -10.58
N ASP A 447 -9.47 -14.07 -10.73
CA ASP A 447 -10.38 -13.45 -9.76
C ASP A 447 -11.68 -13.07 -10.45
N VAL A 448 -12.81 -13.47 -9.86
CA VAL A 448 -14.15 -13.05 -10.26
C VAL A 448 -14.80 -12.35 -9.09
N VAL A 449 -15.26 -11.12 -9.32
CA VAL A 449 -15.86 -10.27 -8.29
C VAL A 449 -17.19 -9.73 -8.81
N TRP A 450 -18.22 -9.91 -8.02
CA TRP A 450 -19.53 -9.30 -8.24
C TRP A 450 -19.78 -8.23 -7.19
N ASP A 451 -19.91 -6.99 -7.65
CA ASP A 451 -20.36 -5.86 -6.86
C ASP A 451 -21.87 -5.72 -7.02
N HIS A 452 -22.63 -5.84 -5.96
CA HIS A 452 -24.06 -5.59 -6.04
C HIS A 452 -24.41 -4.11 -5.91
N LYS A 453 -25.50 -3.71 -6.56
CA LYS A 453 -26.02 -2.34 -6.45
C LYS A 453 -26.37 -1.98 -5.01
N PRO A 454 -26.28 -0.69 -4.64
CA PRO A 454 -26.68 -0.27 -3.31
C PRO A 454 -28.15 -0.60 -3.01
N VAL A 455 -28.40 -1.39 -1.97
CA VAL A 455 -29.74 -1.68 -1.45
C VAL A 455 -30.19 -0.52 -0.57
N ALA A 456 -31.38 0.01 -0.82
CA ALA A 456 -31.91 1.21 -0.16
C ALA A 456 -30.94 2.42 -0.19
N GLY A 457 -30.03 2.48 -1.17
CA GLY A 457 -29.01 3.52 -1.30
C GLY A 457 -27.94 3.56 -0.21
N LYS A 458 -27.87 2.54 0.67
CA LYS A 458 -26.98 2.56 1.85
C LYS A 458 -26.11 1.31 1.99
N ILE A 459 -26.56 0.16 1.54
CA ILE A 459 -25.84 -1.10 1.67
C ILE A 459 -25.29 -1.49 0.32
N SER A 460 -23.97 -1.64 0.23
CA SER A 460 -23.25 -2.10 -0.96
C SER A 460 -22.22 -3.13 -0.57
N GLY A 461 -21.98 -4.10 -1.42
CA GLY A 461 -21.03 -5.15 -1.08
C GLY A 461 -20.46 -5.85 -2.28
N GLN A 462 -19.60 -6.80 -1.99
CA GLN A 462 -18.85 -7.60 -2.95
C GLN A 462 -18.88 -9.06 -2.56
N VAL A 463 -19.06 -9.93 -3.54
CA VAL A 463 -18.83 -11.38 -3.42
C VAL A 463 -17.82 -11.76 -4.48
N GLY A 464 -16.83 -12.57 -4.10
CA GLY A 464 -15.81 -12.94 -5.07
C GLY A 464 -15.16 -14.29 -4.80
N VAL A 465 -14.55 -14.79 -5.87
CA VAL A 465 -13.73 -16.00 -5.89
C VAL A 465 -12.36 -15.61 -6.42
N SER A 466 -11.31 -16.00 -5.71
CA SER A 466 -9.93 -15.83 -6.15
C SER A 466 -9.22 -17.17 -6.22
N THR A 467 -8.45 -17.40 -7.28
CA THR A 467 -7.60 -18.59 -7.41
C THR A 467 -6.17 -18.19 -7.77
N LEU A 468 -5.21 -18.93 -7.26
CA LEU A 468 -3.80 -18.81 -7.59
C LEU A 468 -3.21 -20.20 -7.78
N TYR A 469 -2.65 -20.46 -8.94
CA TYR A 469 -1.83 -21.64 -9.20
C TYR A 469 -0.39 -21.20 -9.42
N GLN A 470 0.54 -21.87 -8.73
CA GLN A 470 1.97 -21.60 -8.86
C GLN A 470 2.76 -22.89 -9.03
N TYR A 471 3.82 -22.80 -9.81
CA TYR A 471 4.86 -23.81 -9.79
C TYR A 471 6.24 -23.18 -9.89
N ASN A 472 7.19 -23.73 -9.15
CA ASN A 472 8.58 -23.31 -9.14
C ASN A 472 9.48 -24.43 -9.62
N LEU A 473 10.35 -24.10 -10.59
CA LEU A 473 11.43 -24.96 -11.04
C LEU A 473 12.74 -24.34 -10.62
N MET A 474 13.43 -25.04 -9.74
CA MET A 474 14.75 -24.68 -9.26
C MET A 474 15.80 -25.53 -9.98
N SER A 475 16.90 -24.93 -10.38
CA SER A 475 18.08 -25.62 -10.89
C SER A 475 19.35 -25.07 -10.26
N GLY A 476 20.42 -25.86 -10.31
CA GLY A 476 21.66 -25.56 -9.62
C GLY A 476 21.69 -26.14 -8.22
N ARG A 477 22.16 -25.38 -7.24
CA ARG A 477 22.26 -25.84 -5.86
C ARG A 477 20.95 -25.73 -5.13
N PRO A 478 20.46 -26.83 -4.51
CA PRO A 478 19.19 -26.77 -3.82
C PRO A 478 19.30 -25.89 -2.55
N LEU A 479 18.52 -24.80 -2.54
CA LEU A 479 18.23 -24.03 -1.33
C LEU A 479 16.82 -24.37 -0.83
N ILE A 480 15.86 -24.48 -1.79
CA ILE A 480 14.49 -24.89 -1.54
C ILE A 480 14.10 -25.95 -2.57
N PRO A 481 13.14 -26.83 -2.30
CA PRO A 481 12.64 -27.80 -3.28
C PRO A 481 11.84 -27.17 -4.41
N ASN A 482 11.68 -27.92 -5.50
CA ASN A 482 10.64 -27.65 -6.49
C ASN A 482 9.25 -27.81 -5.85
N PHE A 483 8.26 -27.03 -6.29
CA PHE A 483 6.92 -27.14 -5.73
C PHE A 483 5.81 -26.75 -6.71
N ASN A 484 4.62 -27.25 -6.42
CA ASN A 484 3.34 -26.79 -6.97
C ASN A 484 2.43 -26.35 -5.83
N GLN A 485 1.71 -25.27 -6.05
CA GLN A 485 0.78 -24.72 -5.07
C GLN A 485 -0.52 -24.30 -5.75
N PHE A 486 -1.65 -24.61 -5.13
CA PHE A 486 -2.96 -24.10 -5.55
C PHE A 486 -3.68 -23.50 -4.37
N ASN A 487 -4.22 -22.29 -4.56
CA ASN A 487 -5.02 -21.59 -3.58
C ASN A 487 -6.38 -21.26 -4.19
N ILE A 488 -7.43 -21.37 -3.39
CA ILE A 488 -8.76 -20.86 -3.70
C ILE A 488 -9.30 -20.12 -2.49
N GLY A 489 -9.92 -18.97 -2.73
CA GLY A 489 -10.54 -18.15 -1.69
C GLY A 489 -11.90 -17.67 -2.12
N LEU A 490 -12.88 -17.78 -1.22
CA LEU A 490 -14.24 -17.24 -1.36
C LEU A 490 -14.39 -16.10 -0.36
N PHE A 491 -14.87 -14.94 -0.78
CA PHE A 491 -15.06 -13.82 0.12
C PHE A 491 -16.39 -13.10 -0.11
N TRP A 492 -16.86 -12.48 0.97
CA TRP A 492 -18.05 -11.64 1.00
C TRP A 492 -17.78 -10.43 1.91
N ILE A 493 -18.06 -9.23 1.43
CA ILE A 493 -17.87 -7.97 2.15
C ILE A 493 -19.12 -7.12 1.96
N GLU A 494 -19.65 -6.60 3.06
CA GLU A 494 -20.77 -5.65 3.06
C GLU A 494 -20.38 -4.33 3.72
N ARG A 495 -20.91 -3.26 3.18
CA ARG A 495 -20.74 -1.89 3.68
C ARG A 495 -22.09 -1.22 3.84
N TYR A 496 -22.29 -0.61 5.00
CA TYR A 496 -23.41 0.27 5.26
C TYR A 496 -22.91 1.71 5.39
N VAL A 497 -23.32 2.58 4.47
CA VAL A 497 -22.81 3.95 4.35
C VAL A 497 -23.96 4.95 4.57
N THR A 498 -23.71 5.91 5.48
CA THR A 498 -24.55 7.06 5.74
C THR A 498 -23.69 8.33 5.78
N SER A 499 -24.28 9.51 5.93
CA SER A 499 -23.52 10.76 6.10
C SER A 499 -22.58 10.76 7.32
N LYS A 500 -22.91 10.01 8.38
CA LYS A 500 -22.16 9.99 9.65
C LYS A 500 -21.42 8.69 9.91
N TRP A 501 -21.90 7.58 9.38
CA TRP A 501 -21.37 6.26 9.66
C TRP A 501 -21.07 5.50 8.38
N GLU A 502 -19.94 4.83 8.41
CA GLU A 502 -19.60 3.77 7.47
C GLU A 502 -19.23 2.53 8.28
N LEU A 503 -20.01 1.48 8.11
CA LEU A 503 -19.80 0.19 8.74
C LEU A 503 -19.40 -0.81 7.68
N GLU A 504 -18.45 -1.68 7.99
CA GLU A 504 -17.98 -2.72 7.10
C GLU A 504 -17.89 -4.03 7.85
N ALA A 505 -18.33 -5.11 7.23
CA ALA A 505 -18.10 -6.47 7.70
C ALA A 505 -17.80 -7.38 6.52
N GLY A 506 -16.96 -8.39 6.76
CA GLY A 506 -16.58 -9.32 5.71
C GLY A 506 -16.11 -10.65 6.27
N LEU A 507 -16.29 -11.68 5.45
CA LEU A 507 -15.88 -13.06 5.73
C LEU A 507 -15.14 -13.62 4.50
N ARG A 508 -14.17 -14.47 4.75
CA ARG A 508 -13.43 -15.19 3.72
C ARG A 508 -13.09 -16.60 4.18
N TYR A 509 -13.22 -17.55 3.27
CA TYR A 509 -12.67 -18.89 3.42
C TYR A 509 -11.57 -19.12 2.39
N ASP A 510 -10.42 -19.59 2.82
CA ASP A 510 -9.30 -19.97 1.97
C ASP A 510 -8.95 -21.44 2.14
N TYR A 511 -8.60 -22.08 1.02
CA TYR A 511 -7.99 -23.39 0.99
C TYR A 511 -6.73 -23.33 0.14
N ARG A 512 -5.63 -23.90 0.65
CA ARG A 512 -4.32 -23.96 -0.01
C ARG A 512 -3.77 -25.37 0.04
N THR A 513 -3.32 -25.88 -1.09
CA THR A 513 -2.54 -27.13 -1.15
C THR A 513 -1.15 -26.82 -1.68
N LEU A 514 -0.14 -27.44 -1.09
CA LEU A 514 1.27 -27.31 -1.43
C LEU A 514 1.89 -28.70 -1.60
N LYS A 515 2.52 -28.97 -2.75
CA LYS A 515 3.29 -30.18 -3.02
C LYS A 515 4.73 -29.81 -3.29
N THR A 516 5.68 -30.40 -2.57
CA THR A 516 7.11 -30.18 -2.76
C THR A 516 7.77 -31.44 -3.31
N TYR A 517 8.89 -31.27 -4.04
CA TYR A 517 9.64 -32.35 -4.64
C TYR A 517 11.12 -32.14 -4.37
N ARG A 518 11.74 -33.05 -3.62
CA ARG A 518 13.17 -33.01 -3.26
C ARG A 518 13.82 -34.36 -3.45
N ILE A 519 15.14 -34.36 -3.59
CA ILE A 519 15.95 -35.57 -3.66
C ILE A 519 16.75 -35.65 -2.37
N VAL A 520 16.52 -36.69 -1.59
CA VAL A 520 17.23 -36.98 -0.35
C VAL A 520 17.79 -38.39 -0.46
N ASN A 521 19.10 -38.56 -0.24
CA ASN A 521 19.80 -39.85 -0.37
C ASN A 521 19.54 -40.56 -1.72
N ARG A 522 19.45 -39.80 -2.81
CA ARG A 522 19.13 -40.24 -4.18
C ARG A 522 17.67 -40.71 -4.39
N GLU A 523 16.81 -40.59 -3.38
CA GLU A 523 15.38 -40.89 -3.49
C GLU A 523 14.59 -39.61 -3.70
N LYS A 524 13.56 -39.69 -4.55
CA LYS A 524 12.61 -38.60 -4.75
C LYS A 524 11.58 -38.63 -3.64
N ILE A 525 11.55 -37.61 -2.80
CA ILE A 525 10.57 -37.40 -1.76
C ILE A 525 9.58 -36.34 -2.23
N ALA A 526 8.30 -36.61 -2.07
CA ALA A 526 7.22 -35.65 -2.29
C ALA A 526 6.46 -35.43 -0.99
N ASP A 527 6.46 -34.21 -0.51
CA ASP A 527 5.68 -33.81 0.66
C ASP A 527 4.39 -33.13 0.20
N HIS A 528 3.31 -33.30 0.96
CA HIS A 528 2.00 -32.71 0.66
C HIS A 528 1.43 -32.05 1.92
N PHE A 529 0.98 -30.79 1.77
CA PHE A 529 0.40 -29.98 2.82
C PHE A 529 -0.92 -29.40 2.34
N ASP A 530 -1.93 -29.48 3.20
CA ASP A 530 -3.25 -28.86 3.02
C ASP A 530 -3.52 -27.91 4.16
N PHE A 531 -3.92 -26.69 3.82
CA PHE A 531 -4.23 -25.64 4.77
C PHE A 531 -5.59 -25.03 4.47
N SER A 532 -6.36 -24.75 5.49
CA SER A 532 -7.62 -24.01 5.34
C SER A 532 -7.84 -23.07 6.51
N ASN A 533 -8.52 -21.96 6.25
CA ASN A 533 -8.83 -20.99 7.30
C ASN A 533 -10.03 -20.13 6.95
N PHE A 534 -10.77 -19.73 8.00
CA PHE A 534 -11.75 -18.66 7.95
C PHE A 534 -11.12 -17.36 8.46
N SER A 535 -11.32 -16.28 7.72
CA SER A 535 -10.92 -14.93 8.12
C SER A 535 -12.13 -14.02 8.13
N GLY A 536 -12.19 -13.08 9.06
CA GLY A 536 -13.26 -12.11 9.17
C GLY A 536 -12.73 -10.71 9.46
N THR A 537 -13.51 -9.70 9.11
CA THR A 537 -13.25 -8.30 9.46
C THR A 537 -14.54 -7.62 9.83
N ALA A 538 -14.47 -6.72 10.79
CA ALA A 538 -15.55 -5.81 11.14
C ALA A 538 -14.95 -4.44 11.47
N GLY A 539 -15.53 -3.39 10.93
CA GLY A 539 -15.02 -2.05 11.16
C GLY A 539 -16.09 -0.98 11.08
N ALA A 540 -15.79 0.14 11.66
CA ALA A 540 -16.66 1.31 11.68
C ALA A 540 -15.84 2.58 11.50
N THR A 541 -16.32 3.47 10.66
CA THR A 541 -15.85 4.86 10.57
C THR A 541 -17.00 5.77 10.96
N ARG A 542 -16.73 6.72 11.87
CA ARG A 542 -17.69 7.75 12.24
C ARG A 542 -17.14 9.14 11.91
N ASN A 543 -17.88 9.86 11.09
CA ASN A 543 -17.65 11.26 10.81
C ASN A 543 -18.45 12.10 11.82
N PHE A 544 -17.77 12.67 12.83
CA PHE A 544 -18.39 13.54 13.84
C PHE A 544 -18.67 14.92 13.26
N SER A 545 -17.79 15.39 12.39
CA SER A 545 -17.92 16.61 11.61
C SER A 545 -17.11 16.46 10.30
N GLU A 546 -17.15 17.43 9.41
CA GLU A 546 -16.29 17.48 8.22
C GLU A 546 -14.78 17.49 8.55
N ARG A 547 -14.42 17.87 9.78
CA ARG A 547 -13.03 18.01 10.24
C ARG A 547 -12.56 16.89 11.13
N PHE A 548 -13.47 16.16 11.77
CA PHE A 548 -13.13 15.14 12.76
C PHE A 548 -13.80 13.81 12.45
N SER A 549 -12.98 12.77 12.31
CA SER A 549 -13.45 11.41 12.13
C SER A 549 -12.67 10.44 13.01
N ALA A 550 -13.30 9.34 13.38
CA ALA A 550 -12.68 8.20 14.04
C ALA A 550 -13.05 6.91 13.31
N ARG A 551 -12.12 5.98 13.31
CA ARG A 551 -12.32 4.65 12.74
C ARG A 551 -11.75 3.58 13.65
N VAL A 552 -12.38 2.41 13.60
CA VAL A 552 -11.92 1.21 14.28
C VAL A 552 -12.14 0.02 13.35
N ASN A 553 -11.19 -0.89 13.34
CA ASN A 553 -11.30 -2.16 12.63
C ASN A 553 -10.73 -3.28 13.50
N VAL A 554 -11.43 -4.42 13.50
CA VAL A 554 -10.95 -5.68 14.06
C VAL A 554 -11.05 -6.73 12.98
N GLY A 555 -9.97 -7.46 12.76
CA GLY A 555 -9.94 -8.47 11.71
C GLY A 555 -8.99 -9.61 12.03
N THR A 556 -9.24 -10.75 11.41
CA THR A 556 -8.36 -11.90 11.42
C THR A 556 -7.71 -12.08 10.05
N ALA A 557 -6.49 -12.56 10.04
CA ALA A 557 -5.77 -12.96 8.84
C ALA A 557 -4.92 -14.19 9.14
N TRP A 558 -4.49 -14.87 8.10
CA TRP A 558 -3.66 -16.05 8.25
C TRP A 558 -2.67 -16.17 7.09
N ARG A 559 -1.66 -17.00 7.28
CA ARG A 559 -0.80 -17.47 6.19
C ARG A 559 -0.29 -18.89 6.47
N ALA A 560 -0.14 -19.68 5.43
CA ALA A 560 0.60 -20.92 5.51
C ALA A 560 2.12 -20.63 5.54
N PRO A 561 2.93 -21.53 6.11
CA PRO A 561 4.38 -21.48 5.96
C PRO A 561 4.78 -21.51 4.48
N ASN A 562 5.79 -20.73 4.12
CA ASN A 562 6.35 -20.73 2.78
C ASN A 562 7.33 -21.90 2.59
N VAL A 563 7.56 -22.30 1.35
CA VAL A 563 8.50 -23.39 1.02
C VAL A 563 9.90 -23.12 1.54
N SER A 564 10.36 -21.85 1.53
CA SER A 564 11.63 -21.46 2.12
C SER A 564 11.67 -21.63 3.64
N GLU A 565 10.59 -21.33 4.34
CA GLU A 565 10.48 -21.49 5.80
C GLU A 565 10.47 -22.98 6.20
N LEU A 566 9.84 -23.82 5.38
CA LEU A 566 9.78 -25.26 5.62
C LEU A 566 11.08 -25.99 5.28
N PHE A 567 11.74 -25.60 4.18
CA PHE A 567 12.73 -26.47 3.54
C PHE A 567 14.07 -25.82 3.19
N SER A 568 14.31 -24.52 3.47
CA SER A 568 15.64 -23.93 3.23
C SER A 568 16.72 -24.75 3.91
N ASP A 569 17.79 -25.06 3.20
CA ASP A 569 18.97 -25.75 3.74
C ASP A 569 20.21 -25.42 2.92
N GLY A 570 20.78 -24.23 3.16
CA GLY A 570 21.93 -23.80 2.38
C GLY A 570 22.29 -22.32 2.51
N VAL A 571 23.30 -21.93 1.76
CA VAL A 571 23.74 -20.53 1.68
C VAL A 571 22.81 -19.76 0.74
N HIS A 572 22.21 -18.70 1.26
CA HIS A 572 21.49 -17.69 0.50
C HIS A 572 22.47 -16.59 0.11
N HIS A 573 22.92 -16.61 -1.14
CA HIS A 573 24.05 -15.78 -1.59
C HIS A 573 23.76 -14.29 -1.50
N GLY A 574 22.53 -13.87 -1.80
CA GLY A 574 22.12 -12.49 -1.71
C GLY A 574 22.24 -11.91 -0.29
N ALA A 575 21.99 -12.72 0.74
CA ALA A 575 22.09 -12.35 2.16
C ALA A 575 23.47 -12.59 2.76
N ALA A 576 24.33 -13.36 2.08
CA ALA A 576 25.54 -13.93 2.67
C ALA A 576 25.26 -14.63 4.01
N ALA A 577 24.23 -15.46 4.06
CA ALA A 577 23.76 -16.16 5.25
C ALA A 577 23.42 -17.62 4.94
N TYR A 578 23.59 -18.49 5.92
CA TYR A 578 23.09 -19.86 5.87
C TYR A 578 21.70 -19.91 6.52
N GLU A 579 20.73 -20.45 5.80
CA GLU A 579 19.34 -20.55 6.27
C GLU A 579 18.91 -22.00 6.40
N LYS A 580 18.23 -22.33 7.52
CA LYS A 580 17.67 -23.65 7.81
C LYS A 580 16.18 -23.54 8.06
N GLY A 581 15.38 -24.26 7.27
CA GLY A 581 13.95 -24.41 7.43
C GLY A 581 13.56 -25.42 8.49
N ASP A 582 12.25 -25.47 8.77
CA ASP A 582 11.65 -26.46 9.65
C ASP A 582 10.31 -26.94 9.08
N ALA A 583 10.24 -28.20 8.67
CA ALA A 583 9.05 -28.78 8.03
C ALA A 583 7.85 -28.97 8.99
N THR A 584 8.04 -28.72 10.29
CA THR A 584 6.97 -28.86 11.31
C THR A 584 6.23 -27.57 11.58
N LEU A 585 6.62 -26.46 10.93
CA LEU A 585 6.00 -25.16 11.11
C LEU A 585 4.51 -25.18 10.81
N GLN A 586 3.72 -24.53 11.67
CA GLN A 586 2.28 -24.39 11.57
C GLN A 586 1.88 -23.07 10.90
N PRO A 587 0.66 -22.96 10.35
CA PRO A 587 0.16 -21.70 9.81
C PRO A 587 0.07 -20.60 10.86
N GLU A 588 0.52 -19.40 10.52
CA GLU A 588 0.29 -18.22 11.35
C GLU A 588 -1.17 -17.78 11.29
N LYS A 589 -1.72 -17.41 12.44
CA LYS A 589 -3.07 -16.81 12.56
C LYS A 589 -2.95 -15.50 13.34
N ALA A 590 -3.50 -14.44 12.81
CA ALA A 590 -3.44 -13.12 13.42
C ALA A 590 -4.82 -12.60 13.82
N LEU A 591 -4.89 -11.98 14.99
CA LEU A 591 -5.99 -11.13 15.41
C LEU A 591 -5.47 -9.70 15.47
N ASN A 592 -5.97 -8.85 14.61
CA ASN A 592 -5.57 -7.45 14.49
C ASN A 592 -6.69 -6.54 14.96
N SER A 593 -6.35 -5.54 15.76
CA SER A 593 -7.23 -4.44 16.16
C SER A 593 -6.51 -3.13 15.89
N ILE A 594 -7.14 -2.23 15.15
CA ILE A 594 -6.58 -0.92 14.81
C ILE A 594 -7.65 0.15 15.00
N ALA A 595 -7.28 1.26 15.61
CA ALA A 595 -8.14 2.42 15.77
C ALA A 595 -7.38 3.68 15.40
N SER A 596 -8.03 4.63 14.73
CA SER A 596 -7.43 5.93 14.45
C SER A 596 -8.43 7.05 14.57
N VAL A 597 -7.91 8.24 14.86
CA VAL A 597 -8.65 9.50 14.84
C VAL A 597 -7.94 10.47 13.92
N LYS A 598 -8.71 11.21 13.14
CA LYS A 598 -8.22 12.20 12.21
C LYS A 598 -8.92 13.53 12.44
N TYR A 599 -8.12 14.60 12.53
CA TYR A 599 -8.58 15.96 12.55
C TYR A 599 -7.90 16.75 11.43
N ALA A 600 -8.68 17.32 10.52
CA ALA A 600 -8.17 18.03 9.35
C ALA A 600 -8.86 19.40 9.19
N THR A 601 -8.06 20.45 9.01
CA THR A 601 -8.47 21.80 8.66
C THR A 601 -7.49 22.33 7.59
N PRO A 602 -7.73 23.47 6.97
CA PRO A 602 -6.74 24.06 6.03
C PRO A 602 -5.35 24.29 6.63
N LYS A 603 -5.24 24.46 7.96
CA LYS A 603 -3.97 24.72 8.65
C LYS A 603 -3.43 23.54 9.45
N TRP A 604 -4.28 22.60 9.83
CA TRP A 604 -3.95 21.47 10.68
C TRP A 604 -4.40 20.17 10.03
N ASN A 605 -3.51 19.21 9.98
CA ASN A 605 -3.87 17.83 9.67
C ASN A 605 -3.16 16.94 10.68
N VAL A 606 -3.92 16.19 11.47
CA VAL A 606 -3.38 15.29 12.50
C VAL A 606 -4.12 13.97 12.41
N GLU A 607 -3.37 12.89 12.35
CA GLU A 607 -3.88 11.52 12.44
C GLU A 607 -3.10 10.78 13.52
N ILE A 608 -3.83 10.15 14.44
CA ILE A 608 -3.27 9.31 15.51
C ILE A 608 -3.91 7.94 15.37
N GLY A 609 -3.10 6.92 15.20
CA GLY A 609 -3.51 5.53 15.12
C GLY A 609 -2.84 4.68 16.19
N GLY A 610 -3.62 3.82 16.83
CA GLY A 610 -3.13 2.77 17.73
C GLY A 610 -3.47 1.39 17.15
N TYR A 611 -2.58 0.42 17.35
CA TYR A 611 -2.81 -0.93 16.88
C TYR A 611 -2.31 -1.98 17.86
N TYR A 612 -2.99 -3.12 17.83
CA TYR A 612 -2.61 -4.35 18.52
C TYR A 612 -2.82 -5.53 17.57
N ASN A 613 -1.77 -6.29 17.30
CA ASN A 613 -1.81 -7.48 16.47
C ASN A 613 -1.19 -8.63 17.24
N TYR A 614 -1.98 -9.65 17.54
CA TYR A 614 -1.53 -10.89 18.16
C TYR A 614 -1.43 -11.97 17.07
N ILE A 615 -0.26 -12.59 16.96
CA ILE A 615 0.02 -13.60 15.94
C ILE A 615 0.39 -14.91 16.64
N PHE A 616 -0.49 -15.89 16.51
CA PHE A 616 -0.23 -17.27 16.90
C PHE A 616 0.74 -17.90 15.90
N ASP A 617 1.67 -18.69 16.41
CA ASP A 617 2.64 -19.43 15.61
C ASP A 617 3.48 -18.54 14.68
N PHE A 618 3.85 -17.33 15.11
CA PHE A 618 4.66 -16.36 14.37
C PHE A 618 6.00 -16.98 13.95
N ILE A 619 6.24 -17.09 12.64
CA ILE A 619 7.46 -17.67 12.06
C ILE A 619 8.51 -16.56 11.90
N TYR A 620 9.69 -16.74 12.45
CA TYR A 620 10.79 -15.80 12.26
C TYR A 620 12.13 -16.50 12.06
N LEU A 621 13.05 -15.78 11.43
CA LEU A 621 14.40 -16.27 11.16
C LEU A 621 15.32 -15.89 12.34
N LYS A 622 15.61 -16.86 13.21
CA LYS A 622 16.37 -16.68 14.43
C LYS A 622 17.87 -16.86 14.18
N PRO A 623 18.71 -15.85 14.49
CA PRO A 623 20.16 -16.03 14.47
C PRO A 623 20.60 -17.16 15.42
N GLN A 624 21.59 -17.94 15.00
CA GLN A 624 22.21 -18.97 15.81
C GLN A 624 23.54 -18.48 16.36
N PRO A 625 23.98 -18.94 17.54
CA PRO A 625 25.18 -18.41 18.20
C PRO A 625 26.46 -18.55 17.37
N GLU A 626 26.60 -19.63 16.61
CA GLU A 626 27.80 -19.94 15.86
C GLU A 626 27.55 -19.85 14.35
N PRO A 627 28.47 -19.19 13.61
CA PRO A 627 28.45 -19.22 12.16
C PRO A 627 28.74 -20.62 11.65
N ILE A 628 28.26 -20.93 10.46
CA ILE A 628 28.51 -22.20 9.80
C ILE A 628 29.63 -22.06 8.76
N LEU A 629 30.59 -22.99 8.77
CA LEU A 629 31.63 -23.10 7.75
C LEU A 629 31.15 -24.05 6.64
N THR A 630 31.18 -23.57 5.42
CA THR A 630 30.84 -24.32 4.21
C THR A 630 32.08 -24.38 3.31
N ILE A 631 32.02 -25.18 2.23
CA ILE A 631 33.05 -25.18 1.19
C ILE A 631 33.19 -23.83 0.45
N ARG A 632 32.31 -22.86 0.75
CA ARG A 632 32.24 -21.55 0.10
C ARG A 632 32.58 -20.41 1.02
N GLY A 633 32.88 -20.69 2.25
CA GLY A 633 33.16 -19.68 3.24
C GLY A 633 32.36 -19.88 4.52
N ALA A 634 32.54 -18.94 5.42
CA ALA A 634 31.87 -18.87 6.70
C ALA A 634 30.71 -17.87 6.60
N PHE A 635 29.56 -18.27 7.10
CA PHE A 635 28.33 -17.50 7.03
C PHE A 635 27.62 -17.40 8.38
N PRO A 636 27.02 -16.26 8.74
CA PRO A 636 26.06 -16.20 9.83
C PRO A 636 24.95 -17.23 9.60
N TYR A 637 24.60 -17.97 10.67
CA TYR A 637 23.62 -19.05 10.60
C TYR A 637 22.29 -18.60 11.18
N PHE A 638 21.21 -18.90 10.47
CA PHE A 638 19.84 -18.60 10.87
C PHE A 638 18.95 -19.82 10.73
N LYS A 639 18.03 -19.99 11.67
CA LYS A 639 17.04 -21.07 11.63
C LYS A 639 15.63 -20.49 11.73
N TYR A 640 14.72 -20.95 10.86
CA TYR A 640 13.30 -20.65 10.98
C TYR A 640 12.73 -21.32 12.24
N THR A 641 11.94 -20.57 12.99
CA THR A 641 11.31 -21.02 14.24
C THR A 641 9.98 -20.30 14.44
N GLN A 642 9.17 -20.81 15.38
CA GLN A 642 7.85 -20.23 15.69
C GLN A 642 7.75 -19.82 17.15
N THR A 643 6.92 -18.80 17.40
CA THR A 643 6.48 -18.38 18.70
C THR A 643 5.11 -17.71 18.61
N ASP A 644 4.49 -17.38 19.74
CA ASP A 644 3.35 -16.47 19.77
C ASP A 644 3.88 -15.06 20.02
N ALA A 645 3.40 -14.09 19.25
CA ALA A 645 3.95 -12.74 19.29
C ALA A 645 2.87 -11.66 19.30
N SER A 646 3.03 -10.69 20.19
CA SER A 646 2.19 -9.48 20.21
C SER A 646 2.94 -8.27 19.67
N PHE A 647 2.30 -7.59 18.70
CA PHE A 647 2.78 -6.36 18.08
C PHE A 647 1.82 -5.23 18.48
N LYS A 648 2.32 -4.22 19.18
CA LYS A 648 1.52 -3.07 19.62
C LYS A 648 2.27 -1.78 19.40
N GLY A 649 1.54 -0.76 18.98
CA GLY A 649 2.18 0.51 18.71
C GLY A 649 1.23 1.66 18.45
N ILE A 650 1.84 2.81 18.24
CA ILE A 650 1.15 4.08 17.97
C ILE A 650 1.87 4.75 16.80
N ASP A 651 1.09 5.14 15.81
CA ASP A 651 1.49 6.00 14.71
C ASP A 651 0.88 7.38 14.92
N VAL A 652 1.69 8.43 14.81
CA VAL A 652 1.21 9.81 14.81
C VAL A 652 1.76 10.50 13.57
N ALA A 653 0.89 11.12 12.81
CA ALA A 653 1.27 11.97 11.69
C ALA A 653 0.56 13.31 11.83
N GLY A 654 1.30 14.39 11.73
CA GLY A 654 0.74 15.72 11.83
C GLY A 654 1.44 16.73 10.95
N SER A 655 0.69 17.72 10.47
CA SER A 655 1.23 18.90 9.80
C SER A 655 0.48 20.15 10.27
N TRP A 656 1.21 21.24 10.36
CA TRP A 656 0.69 22.53 10.81
C TRP A 656 1.30 23.69 10.03
N GLU A 657 0.48 24.43 9.32
CA GLU A 657 0.86 25.72 8.76
C GLU A 657 0.79 26.80 9.87
N PHE A 658 1.87 26.93 10.64
CA PHE A 658 1.91 27.84 11.80
C PHE A 658 2.10 29.30 11.40
N VAL A 659 2.72 29.55 10.26
CA VAL A 659 2.82 30.84 9.58
C VAL A 659 2.46 30.62 8.11
N LYS A 660 1.85 31.60 7.46
CA LYS A 660 1.47 31.53 6.06
C LYS A 660 2.65 31.02 5.21
N ARG A 661 2.42 29.97 4.44
CA ARG A 661 3.40 29.30 3.57
C ARG A 661 4.49 28.51 4.34
N THR A 662 4.39 28.40 5.66
CA THR A 662 5.41 27.67 6.44
C THR A 662 4.72 26.54 7.20
N THR A 663 5.05 25.31 6.83
CA THR A 663 4.45 24.11 7.39
C THR A 663 5.52 23.28 8.11
N ILE A 664 5.25 22.94 9.36
CA ILE A 664 5.97 21.90 10.10
C ILE A 664 5.17 20.59 9.98
N SER A 665 5.85 19.50 9.71
CA SER A 665 5.26 18.16 9.73
C SER A 665 6.09 17.24 10.61
N SER A 666 5.41 16.32 11.31
CA SER A 666 6.04 15.35 12.21
C SER A 666 5.35 14.00 12.07
N LYS A 667 6.13 12.92 11.98
CA LYS A 667 5.65 11.55 11.89
C LYS A 667 6.39 10.70 12.91
N LEU A 668 5.65 10.15 13.88
CA LEU A 668 6.17 9.26 14.91
C LEU A 668 5.68 7.84 14.67
N THR A 669 6.58 6.89 14.73
CA THR A 669 6.28 5.46 14.80
C THR A 669 6.85 4.89 16.09
N TYR A 670 5.96 4.37 16.93
CA TYR A 670 6.28 3.70 18.17
C TYR A 670 5.81 2.25 18.11
N LEU A 671 6.72 1.31 18.25
CA LEU A 671 6.44 -0.12 18.13
C LEU A 671 7.02 -0.88 19.33
N ARG A 672 6.25 -1.84 19.84
CA ARG A 672 6.65 -2.84 20.83
C ARG A 672 6.22 -4.20 20.34
N VAL A 673 7.17 -5.13 20.33
CA VAL A 673 6.92 -6.53 19.98
C VAL A 673 7.43 -7.40 21.11
N TYR A 674 6.63 -8.39 21.48
CA TYR A 674 6.92 -9.28 22.56
C TYR A 674 6.74 -10.73 22.11
N ASP A 675 7.63 -11.59 22.57
CA ASP A 675 7.55 -13.04 22.42
C ASP A 675 6.77 -13.59 23.62
N ASP A 676 5.46 -13.79 23.41
CA ASP A 676 4.54 -14.14 24.50
C ASP A 676 4.70 -15.60 24.95
N ARG A 677 5.28 -16.48 24.10
CA ARG A 677 5.52 -17.88 24.44
C ARG A 677 6.79 -18.06 25.30
N ASN A 678 7.82 -17.23 25.04
CA ASN A 678 9.12 -17.33 25.70
C ASN A 678 9.38 -16.19 26.71
N ASP A 679 8.39 -15.35 26.98
CA ASP A 679 8.46 -14.20 27.90
C ASP A 679 9.65 -13.27 27.61
N GLY A 680 9.74 -12.80 26.37
CA GLY A 680 10.88 -12.03 25.91
C GLY A 680 10.64 -11.13 24.73
N TYR A 681 11.73 -10.70 24.09
CA TYR A 681 11.70 -9.87 22.88
C TYR A 681 12.09 -10.66 21.64
N LEU A 682 11.73 -10.14 20.47
CA LEU A 682 12.12 -10.69 19.18
C LEU A 682 13.29 -9.90 18.57
N VAL A 683 14.09 -10.59 17.75
CA VAL A 683 15.14 -9.97 16.94
C VAL A 683 14.58 -9.32 15.69
N MET A 684 15.34 -8.40 15.06
CA MET A 684 15.02 -7.76 13.78
C MET A 684 13.70 -6.94 13.81
N ILE A 685 13.32 -6.45 14.98
CA ILE A 685 12.19 -5.54 15.14
C ILE A 685 12.65 -4.10 14.94
N PRO A 686 11.98 -3.31 14.07
CA PRO A 686 12.37 -1.92 13.83
C PRO A 686 12.43 -1.06 15.10
N PRO A 687 13.43 -0.18 15.23
CA PRO A 687 13.45 0.82 16.30
C PRO A 687 12.38 1.88 16.09
N ASN A 688 12.08 2.65 17.16
CA ASN A 688 11.19 3.80 17.06
C ASN A 688 11.79 4.88 16.16
N ARG A 689 10.94 5.60 15.43
CA ARG A 689 11.37 6.63 14.47
C ARG A 689 10.52 7.89 14.62
N LEU A 690 11.18 9.05 14.48
CA LEU A 690 10.56 10.36 14.42
C LEU A 690 11.11 11.10 13.20
N ASP A 691 10.23 11.44 12.27
CA ASP A 691 10.57 12.17 11.04
C ASP A 691 9.92 13.54 11.09
N ASN A 692 10.71 14.60 11.06
CA ASN A 692 10.28 15.99 11.12
C ASN A 692 10.69 16.70 9.84
N ALA A 693 9.85 17.61 9.35
CA ALA A 693 10.21 18.49 8.26
C ALA A 693 9.63 19.89 8.46
N LEU A 694 10.42 20.89 8.09
CA LEU A 694 9.98 22.28 7.99
C LEU A 694 10.02 22.66 6.51
N LYS A 695 8.87 23.05 5.95
CA LYS A 695 8.71 23.43 4.54
C LYS A 695 8.26 24.88 4.44
N TYR A 696 8.91 25.63 3.57
CA TYR A 696 8.50 26.95 3.15
C TYR A 696 8.08 26.94 1.70
N GLN A 697 6.83 27.37 1.43
CA GLN A 697 6.26 27.49 0.09
C GLN A 697 6.60 28.85 -0.50
N LEU A 698 7.29 28.88 -1.62
CA LEU A 698 7.62 30.12 -2.32
C LEU A 698 6.37 30.71 -2.99
N ALA A 699 6.38 32.02 -3.20
CA ALA A 699 5.34 32.65 -3.99
C ALA A 699 5.52 32.32 -5.48
N ASP A 700 4.45 32.10 -6.18
CA ASP A 700 4.45 32.01 -7.63
C ASP A 700 4.98 33.30 -8.25
N ARG A 701 5.85 33.18 -9.23
CA ARG A 701 6.46 34.33 -9.91
C ARG A 701 6.63 34.08 -11.41
N GLY A 702 5.92 34.84 -12.21
CA GLY A 702 5.96 34.71 -13.67
C GLY A 702 5.49 33.29 -14.11
N LYS A 703 6.36 32.51 -14.73
CA LYS A 703 6.08 31.13 -15.16
C LYS A 703 6.42 30.09 -14.11
N TRP A 704 7.01 30.50 -12.98
CA TRP A 704 7.37 29.60 -11.88
C TRP A 704 6.21 29.39 -10.92
N ARG A 705 5.90 28.12 -10.62
CA ARG A 705 4.80 27.68 -9.74
C ARG A 705 5.35 26.69 -8.72
N ASP A 706 4.62 26.56 -7.63
CA ASP A 706 4.81 25.51 -6.61
C ASP A 706 6.22 25.44 -6.04
N GLY A 707 6.97 26.55 -6.07
CA GLY A 707 8.31 26.61 -5.55
C GLY A 707 8.33 26.32 -4.03
N PHE A 708 9.24 25.45 -3.55
CA PHE A 708 9.39 25.18 -2.14
C PHE A 708 10.84 24.88 -1.74
N ILE A 709 11.13 25.07 -0.47
CA ILE A 709 12.34 24.61 0.20
C ILE A 709 11.92 23.90 1.48
N SER A 710 12.54 22.77 1.78
CA SER A 710 12.24 21.99 3.00
C SER A 710 13.51 21.42 3.60
N ILE A 711 13.62 21.50 4.92
CA ILE A 711 14.64 20.82 5.69
C ILE A 711 13.96 19.73 6.52
N GLY A 712 14.52 18.52 6.49
CA GLY A 712 14.01 17.36 7.19
C GLY A 712 15.02 16.80 8.17
N ASN A 713 14.52 16.14 9.22
CA ASN A 713 15.32 15.45 10.22
C ASN A 713 14.67 14.12 10.60
N LEU A 714 15.34 13.02 10.32
CA LEU A 714 14.95 11.67 10.73
C LEU A 714 15.76 11.26 11.95
N LEU A 715 15.07 11.02 13.07
CA LEU A 715 15.63 10.46 14.29
C LEU A 715 15.26 8.98 14.38
N VAL A 716 16.24 8.11 14.56
CA VAL A 716 16.05 6.67 14.75
C VAL A 716 16.66 6.29 16.10
N ALA A 717 15.82 5.73 16.97
CA ALA A 717 16.25 5.33 18.30
C ALA A 717 17.10 4.03 18.24
N GLU A 718 17.88 3.79 19.26
CA GLU A 718 18.52 2.49 19.49
C GLU A 718 17.45 1.44 19.85
N GLN A 719 17.53 0.25 19.26
CA GLN A 719 16.67 -0.87 19.62
C GLN A 719 17.21 -1.58 20.86
N LYS A 720 16.69 -1.22 22.03
CA LYS A 720 17.11 -1.81 23.31
C LYS A 720 16.34 -3.07 23.71
N ARG A 721 15.28 -3.41 22.94
CA ARG A 721 14.41 -4.57 23.24
C ARG A 721 14.74 -5.71 22.30
N VAL A 722 15.82 -6.39 22.64
CA VAL A 722 16.31 -7.59 21.96
C VAL A 722 16.73 -8.59 23.04
N PRO A 723 16.59 -9.90 22.81
CA PRO A 723 17.09 -10.89 23.74
C PRO A 723 18.62 -10.77 23.85
N ALA A 724 19.17 -11.02 25.02
CA ALA A 724 20.61 -11.02 25.24
C ALA A 724 21.28 -12.11 24.37
N ASN A 725 22.41 -11.79 23.74
CA ASN A 725 23.19 -12.72 22.92
C ASN A 725 22.39 -13.41 21.80
N SER A 726 21.38 -12.74 21.27
CA SER A 726 20.47 -13.27 20.24
C SER A 726 20.88 -12.91 18.82
N ASP A 727 21.96 -12.18 18.63
CA ASP A 727 22.43 -11.70 17.33
C ASP A 727 23.97 -11.61 17.33
N PHE A 728 24.59 -11.57 16.15
CA PHE A 728 26.05 -11.50 15.96
C PHE A 728 26.65 -10.18 16.43
N LEU A 729 25.84 -9.09 16.41
CA LEU A 729 26.20 -7.77 16.94
C LEU A 729 25.02 -7.20 17.75
N PRO A 730 25.33 -6.38 18.78
CA PRO A 730 24.30 -5.60 19.43
C PRO A 730 23.63 -4.64 18.44
N PRO A 731 22.38 -4.21 18.70
CA PRO A 731 21.72 -3.21 17.87
C PRO A 731 22.58 -1.94 17.73
N PRO A 732 22.57 -1.31 16.55
CA PRO A 732 23.27 -0.03 16.34
C PRO A 732 22.74 1.06 17.26
N LYS A 733 23.61 2.02 17.60
CA LYS A 733 23.25 3.20 18.38
C LYS A 733 22.21 4.06 17.63
N ALA A 734 21.50 4.90 18.37
CA ALA A 734 20.61 5.90 17.81
C ALA A 734 21.36 6.84 16.85
N TYR A 735 20.68 7.30 15.81
CA TYR A 735 21.24 8.22 14.83
C TYR A 735 20.23 9.26 14.34
N SER A 736 20.77 10.34 13.77
CA SER A 736 20.00 11.46 13.22
C SER A 736 20.48 11.75 11.78
N LEU A 737 19.55 11.76 10.84
CA LEU A 737 19.83 12.08 9.43
C LEU A 737 19.08 13.36 9.03
N TRP A 738 19.81 14.30 8.47
CA TRP A 738 19.24 15.54 7.95
C TRP A 738 19.11 15.47 6.43
N SER A 739 18.07 16.11 5.92
CA SER A 739 17.81 16.21 4.49
C SER A 739 17.45 17.64 4.09
N LEU A 740 17.79 18.01 2.86
CA LEU A 740 17.39 19.27 2.24
C LEU A 740 16.66 18.97 0.93
N GLN A 741 15.50 19.58 0.74
CA GLN A 741 14.72 19.43 -0.49
C GLN A 741 14.36 20.81 -1.03
N ALA A 742 14.35 20.94 -2.35
CA ALA A 742 13.83 22.12 -3.05
C ALA A 742 13.21 21.67 -4.36
N GLY A 743 12.22 22.39 -4.81
CA GLY A 743 11.61 22.11 -6.10
C GLY A 743 10.77 23.27 -6.59
N ALA A 744 10.49 23.29 -7.90
CA ALA A 744 9.60 24.24 -8.54
C ALA A 744 9.13 23.68 -9.87
N THR A 745 7.98 24.19 -10.35
CA THR A 745 7.41 23.90 -11.66
C THR A 745 7.56 25.12 -12.55
N LEU A 746 8.16 24.95 -13.71
CA LEU A 746 8.22 25.96 -14.77
C LEU A 746 7.11 25.67 -15.80
N LYS A 747 6.12 26.56 -15.89
CA LYS A 747 5.11 26.51 -16.94
C LYS A 747 5.73 27.01 -18.25
N VAL A 748 6.15 26.09 -19.12
CA VAL A 748 6.78 26.41 -20.41
C VAL A 748 5.75 26.97 -21.40
N SER A 749 4.60 26.27 -21.50
CA SER A 749 3.40 26.70 -22.26
C SER A 749 2.15 26.20 -21.54
N GLU A 750 0.97 26.42 -22.11
CA GLU A 750 -0.28 25.91 -21.56
C GLU A 750 -0.35 24.38 -21.53
N LYS A 751 0.38 23.71 -22.42
CA LYS A 751 0.42 22.25 -22.58
C LYS A 751 1.75 21.62 -22.19
N GLN A 752 2.65 22.39 -21.60
CA GLN A 752 4.00 21.89 -21.25
C GLN A 752 4.46 22.45 -19.90
N GLN A 753 4.91 21.57 -19.04
CA GLN A 753 5.45 21.91 -17.74
C GLN A 753 6.77 21.17 -17.51
N LEU A 754 7.74 21.85 -16.89
CA LEU A 754 8.98 21.26 -16.42
C LEU A 754 9.05 21.36 -14.89
N GLU A 755 8.97 20.24 -14.22
CA GLU A 755 9.19 20.15 -12.78
C GLU A 755 10.66 19.87 -12.49
N ILE A 756 11.26 20.65 -11.61
CA ILE A 756 12.65 20.53 -11.17
C ILE A 756 12.66 20.24 -9.69
N GLY A 757 13.35 19.19 -9.26
CA GLY A 757 13.47 18.80 -7.86
C GLY A 757 14.91 18.51 -7.49
N ILE A 758 15.31 18.97 -6.32
CA ILE A 758 16.60 18.67 -5.69
C ILE A 758 16.32 18.03 -4.34
N ASN A 759 17.01 16.95 -4.04
CA ASN A 759 16.93 16.28 -2.73
C ASN A 759 18.33 15.86 -2.29
N VAL A 760 18.73 16.25 -1.09
CA VAL A 760 19.98 15.84 -0.46
C VAL A 760 19.66 15.05 0.79
N GLN A 761 19.94 13.77 0.77
CA GLN A 761 19.79 12.87 1.93
C GLN A 761 21.11 12.75 2.68
N ASN A 762 21.05 12.49 3.99
CA ASN A 762 22.20 12.46 4.88
C ASN A 762 23.14 13.68 4.64
N LEU A 763 22.55 14.87 4.78
CA LEU A 763 23.17 16.17 4.45
C LEU A 763 24.54 16.35 5.11
N PHE A 764 24.69 15.92 6.35
CA PHE A 764 25.93 16.06 7.15
C PHE A 764 26.89 14.86 7.00
N ASN A 765 26.57 13.91 6.09
CA ASN A 765 27.36 12.70 5.84
C ASN A 765 27.63 11.88 7.12
N THR A 766 26.59 11.78 7.96
CA THR A 766 26.63 11.03 9.23
C THR A 766 26.89 9.55 8.98
N VAL A 767 27.81 8.95 9.74
CA VAL A 767 28.06 7.51 9.77
C VAL A 767 26.95 6.87 10.60
N TYR A 768 26.28 5.87 10.03
CA TYR A 768 25.20 5.17 10.71
C TYR A 768 25.05 3.74 10.18
N ARG A 769 24.29 2.92 10.90
CA ARG A 769 23.81 1.59 10.50
C ARG A 769 22.35 1.46 10.86
N ASP A 770 21.52 1.04 9.90
CA ASP A 770 20.12 0.70 10.20
C ASP A 770 20.07 -0.72 10.77
N TYR A 771 19.28 -0.90 11.83
CA TYR A 771 19.16 -2.21 12.50
C TYR A 771 18.57 -3.28 11.56
N LEU A 772 17.76 -2.89 10.59
CA LEU A 772 17.17 -3.80 9.60
C LEU A 772 18.03 -3.97 8.33
N ASN A 773 19.22 -3.39 8.26
CA ASN A 773 20.16 -3.69 7.16
C ASN A 773 20.94 -4.96 7.46
N ARG A 774 20.80 -5.98 6.61
CA ARG A 774 21.51 -7.26 6.75
C ARG A 774 23.04 -7.10 6.66
N PHE A 775 23.53 -6.07 5.94
CA PHE A 775 24.97 -5.82 5.85
C PHE A 775 25.55 -5.00 7.01
N ARG A 776 24.73 -4.66 8.04
CA ARG A 776 25.23 -3.97 9.25
C ARG A 776 26.37 -4.70 9.97
N TYR A 777 26.47 -6.02 9.77
CA TYR A 777 27.56 -6.82 10.34
C TYR A 777 28.91 -6.49 9.70
N TYR A 778 28.91 -5.99 8.47
CA TYR A 778 30.10 -5.85 7.63
C TYR A 778 30.46 -4.40 7.31
N ALA A 779 29.48 -3.52 7.25
CA ALA A 779 29.69 -2.18 6.70
C ALA A 779 28.68 -1.14 7.22
N ASP A 780 29.05 0.14 7.07
CA ASP A 780 28.16 1.27 7.31
C ASP A 780 27.18 1.44 6.14
N ASP A 781 26.07 2.15 6.42
CA ASP A 781 25.07 2.51 5.43
C ASP A 781 25.54 3.65 4.51
N MET A 782 24.75 3.93 3.49
CA MET A 782 25.04 4.93 2.45
C MET A 782 25.28 6.31 3.06
N GLY A 783 26.37 6.97 2.68
CA GLY A 783 26.66 8.36 3.02
C GLY A 783 25.74 9.36 2.34
N ARG A 784 26.16 10.63 2.30
CA ARG A 784 25.39 11.71 1.64
C ARG A 784 25.08 11.36 0.19
N ASN A 785 23.82 11.60 -0.20
CA ASN A 785 23.33 11.39 -1.56
C ASN A 785 22.49 12.59 -1.99
N ALA A 786 23.00 13.34 -2.97
CA ALA A 786 22.26 14.42 -3.63
C ALA A 786 21.64 13.90 -4.92
N SER A 787 20.40 14.27 -5.19
CA SER A 787 19.73 13.96 -6.44
C SER A 787 19.13 15.19 -7.10
N LEU A 788 19.16 15.21 -8.43
CA LEU A 788 18.48 16.18 -9.28
C LEU A 788 17.47 15.42 -10.12
N ARG A 789 16.22 15.89 -10.10
CA ARG A 789 15.12 15.36 -10.91
C ARG A 789 14.59 16.43 -11.85
N LEU A 790 14.42 16.05 -13.09
CA LEU A 790 13.75 16.82 -14.14
C LEU A 790 12.58 15.98 -14.64
N LYS A 791 11.36 16.54 -14.58
CA LYS A 791 10.16 15.91 -15.11
C LYS A 791 9.49 16.85 -16.10
N TRP A 792 9.47 16.47 -17.36
CA TRP A 792 8.81 17.22 -18.41
C TRP A 792 7.49 16.58 -18.77
N LYS A 793 6.40 17.33 -18.60
CA LYS A 793 5.05 16.94 -19.01
C LYS A 793 4.67 17.68 -20.30
N PHE A 794 4.02 16.97 -21.22
CA PHE A 794 3.58 17.52 -22.50
C PHE A 794 2.20 17.00 -22.91
N GLY A 795 1.46 17.79 -23.68
CA GLY A 795 0.12 17.46 -24.15
C GLY A 795 -0.99 17.63 -23.11
N ALA A 796 -0.68 18.12 -21.90
CA ALA A 796 -1.63 18.26 -20.79
C ALA A 796 -2.54 19.47 -20.92
#